data_524cf59fc82468a3bda0dc5c8357c800
#
_entry.id   524cf59fc82468a3bda0dc5c8357c800
#
_cell.length_a   1.000
_cell.length_b   1.000
_cell.length_c   1.000
_cell.angle_alpha   90.00
_cell.angle_beta   90.00
_cell.angle_gamma   90.00
#
_symmetry.space_group_name_H-M   'P 1'
#
loop_
_entity.id
_entity.type
_entity.pdbx_description
1 polymer ?
#
loop_
_entity_poly.entity_id
_entity_poly.type
_entity_poly.pdbx_seq_one_letter_code
_entity_poly.pdbx_strand_id
1 'polypeptide(L)'
;MLCPTEAFRRLSAILICSAVTLSLSTGLRAQSVSVGANDIGGVVTSSNGPETGVWVIAETTDLPTKFARIVVTDDQGRYLIPDLPNASYSVWVRGYGLVDSPKMTAKPGATLNHTATIAPNEAAAAHYYPAAYWYAMLKIPPVKDFGGSTDIPKNITQDNWLRQMNNIDCIGCHQLGQESTRTIPAAFGKFESGADAWQRRVQSGQTGELMTNRLAGQFGGVPYKYFGDWTDRIAKGELPKHKPARPEGEERNVVVTSWEWSTPDKYLHDLISSDRRNPTVNAYGPLFGSPEYATDTIPILDPKNNKVSYFKLPVKDPNMPESLGPPLHGSAAMKPSAASAYWGEEKIWDSRANNHNSMFDKEGRLWLTASVRGIDNPDFCKKGSEHPSAKVFPLERSGRQVAMLDPKTMKYTFVDTCFGTHHPQFGYDADNTLWLSGTGPVAGWVNTRILGETGDEQKAQGWAPFVLDTNGNGKLDDYTDPGQPTDGSKDARITGGSGPYAVMPHPKDGSIWYTVGVFAGQAGFMRFDPQTKLSEFYAVPKPGVGIRGGDIDANGVAWGSESSGHLVSFDRSVCKGPLNGPIATGNHCPEGWKFYKYPGPGFEGFEDRSVEASYYTWVDQHNTLGLGENIPISTGNLNDGFVALKNGKMILMRIPYSMGFYAKGLDGRIDDPNAGWKGRGLWSTSGDRTPWLMEGGKGSRPRAVHIQIRPDPLAN
;
A
#
# COMPACT_ATOMS: atom_id res chain seq x y z
N MET A 1 18.72 77.68 27.92
CA MET A 1 18.47 78.34 29.23
C MET A 1 18.41 77.27 30.30
N LEU A 2 19.48 77.25 31.05
CA LEU A 2 19.57 77.14 32.52
C LEU A 2 19.01 75.83 33.17
N CYS A 3 19.97 75.05 33.57
CA CYS A 3 20.07 74.34 34.86
C CYS A 3 19.77 75.28 36.04
N PRO A 4 19.59 74.89 37.32
CA PRO A 4 20.40 73.88 38.02
C PRO A 4 19.74 73.06 39.18
N THR A 5 20.42 71.96 39.61
CA THR A 5 20.90 71.60 40.99
C THR A 5 19.85 71.51 42.13
N GLU A 6 19.85 70.56 43.04
CA GLU A 6 20.93 70.17 43.97
C GLU A 6 20.57 68.90 44.77
N ALA A 7 21.62 68.23 45.16
CA ALA A 7 21.70 67.07 46.04
C ALA A 7 21.18 67.27 47.48
N PHE A 8 20.79 66.23 48.19
CA PHE A 8 21.14 66.04 49.59
C PHE A 8 21.27 64.54 49.97
N ARG A 9 22.40 64.32 50.66
CA ARG A 9 22.81 63.06 51.30
C ARG A 9 21.95 62.70 52.49
N ARG A 10 21.80 61.43 52.84
CA ARG A 10 22.25 60.75 54.06
C ARG A 10 21.74 59.33 54.23
N LEU A 11 22.68 58.44 54.40
CA LEU A 11 22.96 57.46 55.46
C LEU A 11 21.98 56.33 55.74
N SER A 12 22.46 55.14 55.39
CA SER A 12 22.64 53.89 56.15
C SER A 12 21.53 53.37 57.06
N ALA A 13 21.01 52.19 56.66
CA ALA A 13 20.79 51.07 57.59
C ALA A 13 20.82 49.75 56.84
N ILE A 14 21.84 48.92 57.08
CA ILE A 14 21.97 47.55 56.62
C ILE A 14 21.00 46.70 57.45
N LEU A 15 19.98 46.19 56.85
CA LEU A 15 19.22 45.08 57.41
C LEU A 15 19.46 43.85 56.51
N ILE A 16 20.25 42.88 57.02
CA ILE A 16 20.43 41.57 56.46
C ILE A 16 19.16 40.79 56.72
N CYS A 17 18.28 40.69 55.71
CA CYS A 17 17.19 39.69 55.69
C CYS A 17 17.67 38.48 54.96
N SER A 18 18.03 37.41 55.69
CA SER A 18 18.26 36.08 55.17
C SER A 18 16.92 35.51 54.60
N ALA A 19 16.68 35.68 53.31
CA ALA A 19 15.62 35.02 52.64
C ALA A 19 16.01 33.58 52.39
N VAL A 20 15.51 32.68 53.23
CA VAL A 20 15.48 31.24 52.94
C VAL A 20 14.54 31.04 51.78
N THR A 21 15.07 30.93 50.57
CA THR A 21 14.33 30.42 49.40
C THR A 21 14.03 28.96 49.61
N LEU A 22 12.82 28.66 50.16
CA LEU A 22 12.23 27.35 50.01
C LEU A 22 11.96 27.15 48.49
N SER A 23 12.82 26.39 47.85
CA SER A 23 12.55 25.83 46.51
C SER A 23 11.39 24.82 46.67
N LEU A 24 10.18 25.33 46.56
CA LEU A 24 9.03 24.47 46.27
C LEU A 24 9.28 23.87 44.88
N SER A 25 9.85 22.67 44.84
CA SER A 25 9.73 21.78 43.70
C SER A 25 8.23 21.46 43.52
N THR A 26 7.53 22.32 42.78
CA THR A 26 6.23 21.93 42.23
C THR A 26 6.51 20.76 41.28
N GLY A 27 6.48 19.54 41.81
CA GLY A 27 6.35 18.37 41.00
C GLY A 27 5.11 18.58 40.14
N LEU A 28 5.31 18.80 38.84
CA LEU A 28 4.22 18.74 37.88
C LEU A 28 3.58 17.34 38.07
N ARG A 29 2.50 17.28 38.87
CA ARG A 29 1.63 16.11 38.84
C ARG A 29 1.05 16.07 37.43
N ALA A 30 1.46 15.11 36.64
CA ALA A 30 0.80 14.81 35.37
C ALA A 30 -0.70 14.75 35.64
N GLN A 31 -1.44 15.62 34.97
CA GLN A 31 -2.91 15.63 35.11
C GLN A 31 -3.42 14.25 34.79
N SER A 32 -4.19 13.64 35.69
CA SER A 32 -4.70 12.28 35.53
C SER A 32 -5.56 12.17 34.28
N VAL A 33 -5.38 11.08 33.52
CA VAL A 33 -6.23 10.75 32.37
C VAL A 33 -7.60 10.35 32.87
N SER A 34 -8.66 10.92 32.29
CA SER A 34 -10.03 10.47 32.54
C SER A 34 -10.26 9.15 31.80
N VAL A 35 -10.49 8.07 32.53
CA VAL A 35 -10.70 6.73 31.97
C VAL A 35 -12.16 6.36 32.08
N GLY A 36 -12.83 6.15 30.95
CA GLY A 36 -14.22 5.68 30.89
C GLY A 36 -14.33 4.17 31.15
N ALA A 37 -15.55 3.68 31.30
CA ALA A 37 -15.82 2.27 31.61
C ALA A 37 -15.31 1.28 30.55
N ASN A 38 -15.18 1.73 29.31
CA ASN A 38 -14.71 0.93 28.18
C ASN A 38 -13.28 1.28 27.71
N ASP A 39 -12.54 2.06 28.51
CA ASP A 39 -11.22 2.56 28.14
C ASP A 39 -10.13 1.97 29.05
N ILE A 40 -8.89 1.98 28.57
CA ILE A 40 -7.71 1.82 29.42
C ILE A 40 -6.84 3.06 29.21
N GLY A 41 -6.46 3.73 30.30
CA GLY A 41 -5.64 4.93 30.24
C GLY A 41 -4.60 4.97 31.32
N GLY A 42 -3.63 5.87 31.20
CA GLY A 42 -2.56 6.03 32.18
C GLY A 42 -1.41 6.88 31.67
N VAL A 43 -0.24 6.70 32.30
CA VAL A 43 0.99 7.41 31.97
C VAL A 43 2.12 6.42 31.73
N VAL A 44 2.92 6.69 30.72
CA VAL A 44 4.17 5.97 30.43
C VAL A 44 5.35 6.83 30.87
N THR A 45 6.20 6.25 31.72
CA THR A 45 7.40 6.92 32.22
C THR A 45 8.62 6.01 32.08
N SER A 46 9.81 6.59 32.06
CA SER A 46 11.08 5.89 32.20
C SER A 46 11.99 6.61 33.19
N SER A 47 13.25 6.18 33.34
CA SER A 47 14.25 6.92 34.09
C SER A 47 14.50 8.34 33.52
N ASN A 48 14.11 8.60 32.28
CA ASN A 48 14.25 9.92 31.63
C ASN A 48 13.03 10.84 31.83
N GLY A 49 11.98 10.37 32.54
CA GLY A 49 10.73 11.08 32.75
C GLY A 49 9.59 10.53 31.90
N PRO A 50 8.58 11.36 31.54
CA PRO A 50 7.49 10.98 30.67
C PRO A 50 7.97 10.56 29.28
N GLU A 51 7.43 9.45 28.74
CA GLU A 51 7.75 8.91 27.42
C GLU A 51 6.77 9.43 26.37
N THR A 52 7.21 10.42 25.62
CA THR A 52 6.45 11.09 24.57
C THR A 52 6.53 10.32 23.25
N GLY A 53 5.40 10.21 22.51
CA GLY A 53 5.40 9.63 21.16
C GLY A 53 5.78 8.15 21.16
N VAL A 54 5.36 7.38 22.18
CA VAL A 54 5.51 5.93 22.22
C VAL A 54 4.15 5.25 22.09
N TRP A 55 4.15 4.05 21.58
CA TRP A 55 2.92 3.29 21.39
C TRP A 55 2.56 2.49 22.63
N VAL A 56 1.28 2.53 23.00
CA VAL A 56 0.69 1.62 23.99
C VAL A 56 -0.22 0.65 23.25
N ILE A 57 0.06 -0.61 23.38
CA ILE A 57 -0.55 -1.71 22.64
C ILE A 57 -1.36 -2.55 23.61
N ALA A 58 -2.68 -2.70 23.36
CA ALA A 58 -3.56 -3.60 24.09
C ALA A 58 -4.01 -4.74 23.17
N GLU A 59 -3.68 -5.97 23.51
CA GLU A 59 -3.97 -7.16 22.73
C GLU A 59 -4.80 -8.14 23.55
N THR A 60 -5.75 -8.83 22.90
CA THR A 60 -6.54 -9.90 23.52
C THR A 60 -6.81 -11.05 22.57
N THR A 61 -6.92 -12.25 23.12
CA THR A 61 -7.41 -13.46 22.46
C THR A 61 -8.77 -13.93 23.02
N ASP A 62 -9.38 -13.17 23.94
CA ASP A 62 -10.67 -13.51 24.55
C ASP A 62 -11.86 -13.22 23.64
N LEU A 63 -11.65 -12.53 22.51
CA LEU A 63 -12.66 -12.26 21.51
C LEU A 63 -12.72 -13.36 20.43
N PRO A 64 -13.78 -13.43 19.61
CA PRO A 64 -13.90 -14.45 18.55
C PRO A 64 -12.74 -14.50 17.58
N THR A 65 -12.01 -13.38 17.38
CA THR A 65 -10.70 -13.35 16.71
C THR A 65 -9.72 -12.51 17.51
N LYS A 66 -8.44 -12.77 17.36
CA LYS A 66 -7.38 -11.99 18.03
C LYS A 66 -7.48 -10.54 17.63
N PHE A 67 -7.49 -9.68 18.64
CA PHE A 67 -7.73 -8.24 18.51
C PHE A 67 -6.61 -7.46 19.16
N ALA A 68 -6.24 -6.32 18.57
CA ALA A 68 -5.38 -5.35 19.22
C ALA A 68 -5.84 -3.92 18.94
N ARG A 69 -5.66 -3.02 19.93
CA ARG A 69 -5.83 -1.59 19.76
C ARG A 69 -4.59 -0.85 20.25
N ILE A 70 -4.16 0.14 19.49
CA ILE A 70 -2.88 0.82 19.66
C ILE A 70 -3.11 2.33 19.63
N VAL A 71 -2.49 3.04 20.57
CA VAL A 71 -2.51 4.49 20.63
C VAL A 71 -1.10 5.01 20.90
N VAL A 72 -0.92 6.32 20.73
CA VAL A 72 0.36 7.01 20.96
C VAL A 72 0.22 7.92 22.18
N THR A 73 1.29 8.04 22.97
CA THR A 73 1.34 8.92 24.13
C THR A 73 1.49 10.40 23.71
N ASP A 74 0.92 11.30 24.52
CA ASP A 74 1.06 12.74 24.39
C ASP A 74 2.42 13.27 24.91
N ASP A 75 2.57 14.61 24.99
CA ASP A 75 3.79 15.26 25.47
C ASP A 75 4.12 14.99 26.95
N GLN A 76 3.15 14.56 27.73
CA GLN A 76 3.28 14.22 29.14
C GLN A 76 3.35 12.71 29.36
N GLY A 77 3.50 11.90 28.29
CA GLY A 77 3.50 10.45 28.36
C GLY A 77 2.14 9.83 28.66
N ARG A 78 1.04 10.63 28.61
CA ARG A 78 -0.31 10.17 28.89
C ARG A 78 -0.89 9.47 27.67
N TYR A 79 -1.76 8.48 27.92
CA TYR A 79 -2.44 7.74 26.87
C TYR A 79 -3.86 7.37 27.27
N LEU A 80 -4.71 7.22 26.27
CA LEU A 80 -6.06 6.67 26.41
C LEU A 80 -6.32 5.70 25.25
N ILE A 81 -6.59 4.43 25.55
CA ILE A 81 -7.06 3.42 24.58
C ILE A 81 -8.58 3.38 24.70
N PRO A 82 -9.32 3.96 23.73
CA PRO A 82 -10.77 4.12 23.84
C PRO A 82 -11.53 2.88 23.39
N ASP A 83 -12.79 2.74 23.82
CA ASP A 83 -13.82 1.85 23.28
C ASP A 83 -13.38 0.37 23.14
N LEU A 84 -12.69 -0.14 24.11
CA LEU A 84 -12.25 -1.54 24.14
C LEU A 84 -13.45 -2.47 24.39
N PRO A 85 -13.63 -3.54 23.59
CA PRO A 85 -14.54 -4.63 23.93
C PRO A 85 -14.27 -5.20 25.33
N ASN A 86 -15.31 -5.70 26.00
CA ASN A 86 -15.16 -6.30 27.31
C ASN A 86 -14.38 -7.62 27.24
N ALA A 87 -13.10 -7.56 27.55
CA ALA A 87 -12.14 -8.68 27.53
C ALA A 87 -10.97 -8.39 28.49
N SER A 88 -10.12 -9.35 28.72
CA SER A 88 -8.85 -9.17 29.41
C SER A 88 -7.74 -8.88 28.39
N TYR A 89 -6.98 -7.82 28.59
CA TYR A 89 -5.96 -7.36 27.66
C TYR A 89 -4.56 -7.51 28.24
N SER A 90 -3.62 -7.99 27.40
CA SER A 90 -2.19 -7.80 27.62
C SER A 90 -1.81 -6.42 27.09
N VAL A 91 -1.28 -5.54 27.95
CA VAL A 91 -0.91 -4.17 27.59
C VAL A 91 0.57 -3.94 27.81
N TRP A 92 1.24 -3.36 26.80
CA TRP A 92 2.69 -3.03 26.89
C TRP A 92 3.02 -1.79 26.07
N VAL A 93 4.23 -1.30 26.26
CA VAL A 93 4.78 -0.11 25.58
C VAL A 93 5.86 -0.52 24.60
N ARG A 94 5.83 0.10 23.42
CA ARG A 94 6.84 0.02 22.35
C ARG A 94 7.20 1.43 21.89
N GLY A 95 8.46 1.67 21.55
CA GLY A 95 8.89 2.98 21.04
C GLY A 95 10.33 2.98 20.56
N TYR A 96 10.67 3.96 19.71
CA TYR A 96 12.05 4.09 19.26
C TYR A 96 12.95 4.56 20.42
N GLY A 97 14.09 3.88 20.58
CA GLY A 97 15.00 4.04 21.73
C GLY A 97 14.62 3.20 22.93
N LEU A 98 13.53 2.43 22.85
CA LEU A 98 13.07 1.49 23.87
C LEU A 98 13.17 0.05 23.37
N VAL A 99 13.03 -0.90 24.29
CA VAL A 99 12.59 -2.28 24.02
C VAL A 99 11.19 -2.45 24.60
N ASP A 100 10.46 -3.48 24.17
CA ASP A 100 9.12 -3.75 24.69
C ASP A 100 9.13 -3.83 26.22
N SER A 101 8.22 -3.10 26.85
CA SER A 101 8.03 -3.21 28.31
C SER A 101 7.44 -4.57 28.67
N PRO A 102 7.53 -4.99 29.95
CA PRO A 102 6.76 -6.12 30.44
C PRO A 102 5.27 -5.95 30.14
N LYS A 103 4.61 -7.02 29.70
CA LYS A 103 3.17 -7.03 29.49
C LYS A 103 2.43 -7.05 30.82
N MET A 104 1.45 -6.17 30.97
CA MET A 104 0.57 -6.11 32.15
C MET A 104 -0.86 -6.47 31.73
N THR A 105 -1.57 -7.18 32.62
CA THR A 105 -2.97 -7.54 32.35
C THR A 105 -3.91 -6.46 32.87
N ALA A 106 -4.87 -6.02 32.03
CA ALA A 106 -5.89 -5.06 32.43
C ALA A 106 -7.24 -5.34 31.75
N LYS A 107 -8.31 -4.82 32.34
CA LYS A 107 -9.65 -4.79 31.74
C LYS A 107 -10.08 -3.35 31.48
N PRO A 108 -11.04 -3.09 30.56
CA PRO A 108 -11.63 -1.78 30.38
C PRO A 108 -12.09 -1.17 31.72
N GLY A 109 -11.94 0.14 31.87
CA GLY A 109 -12.15 0.90 33.11
C GLY A 109 -10.87 1.04 33.95
N ALA A 110 -9.74 0.42 33.59
CA ALA A 110 -8.53 0.46 34.39
C ALA A 110 -7.65 1.67 34.10
N THR A 111 -7.12 2.28 35.16
CA THR A 111 -5.96 3.18 35.06
C THR A 111 -4.69 2.35 35.18
N LEU A 112 -3.85 2.34 34.16
CA LEU A 112 -2.66 1.49 34.06
C LEU A 112 -1.42 2.33 33.70
N ASN A 113 -0.53 2.55 34.65
CA ASN A 113 0.73 3.24 34.41
C ASN A 113 1.83 2.26 34.04
N HIS A 114 2.61 2.59 33.01
CA HIS A 114 3.71 1.79 32.52
C HIS A 114 5.06 2.41 32.82
N THR A 115 6.04 1.55 33.13
CA THR A 115 7.45 1.91 33.08
C THR A 115 8.04 1.37 31.79
N ALA A 116 8.45 2.27 30.89
CA ALA A 116 9.08 1.92 29.63
C ALA A 116 10.51 1.41 29.89
N THR A 117 10.94 0.47 29.08
CA THR A 117 12.28 -0.13 29.17
C THR A 117 13.18 0.50 28.12
N ILE A 118 14.15 1.31 28.57
CA ILE A 118 15.15 1.92 27.68
C ILE A 118 15.98 0.80 27.06
N ALA A 119 16.23 0.88 25.76
CA ALA A 119 17.07 -0.09 25.06
C ALA A 119 18.50 -0.11 25.66
N PRO A 120 19.04 -1.28 26.03
CA PRO A 120 20.33 -1.38 26.69
C PRO A 120 21.52 -0.98 25.79
N ASN A 121 21.31 -0.97 24.48
CA ASN A 121 22.30 -0.59 23.47
C ASN A 121 21.62 -0.24 22.15
N GLU A 122 22.39 0.28 21.19
CA GLU A 122 21.87 0.68 19.87
C GLU A 122 21.33 -0.48 19.05
N ALA A 123 21.90 -1.68 19.16
CA ALA A 123 21.42 -2.85 18.46
C ALA A 123 20.01 -3.26 18.92
N ALA A 124 19.77 -3.24 20.24
CA ALA A 124 18.45 -3.49 20.81
C ALA A 124 17.42 -2.44 20.41
N ALA A 125 17.83 -1.15 20.36
CA ALA A 125 16.96 -0.10 19.86
C ALA A 125 16.63 -0.27 18.38
N ALA A 126 17.64 -0.59 17.56
CA ALA A 126 17.49 -0.74 16.12
C ALA A 126 16.62 -1.94 15.71
N HIS A 127 16.45 -2.93 16.58
CA HIS A 127 15.53 -4.04 16.35
C HIS A 127 14.11 -3.56 15.98
N TYR A 128 13.65 -2.48 16.60
CA TYR A 128 12.33 -1.89 16.40
C TYR A 128 12.26 -0.84 15.28
N TYR A 129 13.37 -0.60 14.56
CA TYR A 129 13.35 0.35 13.47
C TYR A 129 12.56 -0.18 12.27
N PRO A 130 11.80 0.69 11.57
CA PRO A 130 11.10 0.31 10.35
C PRO A 130 12.04 -0.27 9.30
N ALA A 131 11.50 -1.13 8.46
CA ALA A 131 12.23 -1.82 7.41
C ALA A 131 13.06 -0.87 6.52
N ALA A 132 12.58 0.36 6.27
CA ALA A 132 13.28 1.39 5.49
C ALA A 132 14.70 1.65 5.98
N TYR A 133 14.92 1.68 7.28
CA TYR A 133 16.21 1.99 7.86
C TYR A 133 17.25 0.89 7.62
N TRP A 134 16.79 -0.36 7.66
CA TRP A 134 17.61 -1.52 7.38
C TRP A 134 17.83 -1.73 5.88
N TYR A 135 16.79 -1.48 5.07
CA TYR A 135 16.88 -1.61 3.62
C TYR A 135 17.78 -0.54 3.00
N ALA A 136 17.82 0.66 3.55
CA ALA A 136 18.73 1.72 3.12
C ALA A 136 20.22 1.36 3.22
N MET A 137 20.57 0.31 3.97
CA MET A 137 21.94 -0.23 4.03
C MET A 137 22.33 -1.05 2.80
N LEU A 138 21.35 -1.43 1.94
CA LEU A 138 21.65 -2.12 0.68
C LEU A 138 22.41 -1.18 -0.26
N LYS A 139 23.54 -1.63 -0.78
CA LYS A 139 24.30 -0.88 -1.79
C LYS A 139 23.66 -1.01 -3.16
N ILE A 140 23.64 0.10 -3.91
CA ILE A 140 23.17 0.14 -5.30
C ILE A 140 24.38 0.17 -6.22
N PRO A 141 24.43 -0.65 -7.30
CA PRO A 141 25.52 -0.57 -8.26
C PRO A 141 25.66 0.84 -8.85
N PRO A 142 26.85 1.44 -8.90
CA PRO A 142 27.06 2.75 -9.47
C PRO A 142 26.81 2.74 -10.99
N VAL A 143 26.44 3.88 -11.57
CA VAL A 143 26.06 4.01 -13.00
C VAL A 143 27.12 3.42 -13.94
N LYS A 144 28.41 3.59 -13.61
CA LYS A 144 29.54 3.06 -14.41
C LYS A 144 29.56 1.53 -14.56
N ASP A 145 28.87 0.81 -13.66
CA ASP A 145 28.85 -0.66 -13.67
C ASP A 145 27.79 -1.23 -14.62
N PHE A 146 26.95 -0.35 -15.18
CA PHE A 146 25.95 -0.72 -16.18
C PHE A 146 26.46 -0.57 -17.63
N GLY A 147 25.66 -1.02 -18.61
CA GLY A 147 26.00 -0.91 -20.01
C GLY A 147 27.03 -1.95 -20.52
N GLY A 148 27.28 -3.02 -19.75
CA GLY A 148 28.16 -4.13 -20.12
C GLY A 148 29.61 -3.94 -19.69
N SER A 149 29.88 -3.04 -18.76
CA SER A 149 31.20 -2.85 -18.14
C SER A 149 31.52 -3.85 -17.03
N THR A 150 30.48 -4.56 -16.55
CA THR A 150 30.56 -5.59 -15.49
C THR A 150 29.71 -6.80 -15.87
N ASP A 151 29.50 -7.71 -14.93
CA ASP A 151 28.60 -8.88 -15.07
C ASP A 151 27.11 -8.48 -15.21
N ILE A 152 26.75 -7.20 -15.03
CA ILE A 152 25.38 -6.72 -15.23
C ILE A 152 25.03 -6.80 -16.72
N PRO A 153 23.92 -7.46 -17.10
CA PRO A 153 23.53 -7.58 -18.51
C PRO A 153 23.41 -6.20 -19.20
N LYS A 154 23.92 -6.09 -20.42
CA LYS A 154 24.02 -4.84 -21.20
C LYS A 154 22.72 -4.03 -21.30
N ASN A 155 21.59 -4.73 -21.37
CA ASN A 155 20.26 -4.15 -21.49
C ASN A 155 19.69 -3.63 -20.17
N ILE A 156 20.38 -3.83 -19.04
CA ILE A 156 19.97 -3.36 -17.72
C ILE A 156 20.62 -2.02 -17.46
N THR A 157 19.81 -1.02 -17.12
CA THR A 157 20.23 0.30 -16.65
C THR A 157 20.07 0.40 -15.13
N GLN A 158 20.68 1.42 -14.52
CA GLN A 158 20.46 1.69 -13.09
C GLN A 158 18.98 2.00 -12.78
N ASP A 159 18.27 2.68 -13.68
CA ASP A 159 16.83 2.90 -13.54
C ASP A 159 16.02 1.59 -13.56
N ASN A 160 16.38 0.65 -14.44
CA ASN A 160 15.77 -0.68 -14.45
C ASN A 160 16.05 -1.42 -13.13
N TRP A 161 17.29 -1.34 -12.61
CA TRP A 161 17.66 -1.92 -11.32
C TRP A 161 16.79 -1.34 -10.20
N LEU A 162 16.73 -0.02 -10.07
CA LEU A 162 15.92 0.64 -9.03
C LEU A 162 14.44 0.31 -9.17
N ARG A 163 13.90 0.33 -10.38
CA ARG A 163 12.48 -0.05 -10.63
C ARG A 163 12.21 -1.48 -10.17
N GLN A 164 13.07 -2.42 -10.53
CA GLN A 164 12.85 -3.83 -10.20
C GLN A 164 13.06 -4.13 -8.72
N MET A 165 14.14 -3.63 -8.13
CA MET A 165 14.45 -3.90 -6.73
C MET A 165 13.59 -3.11 -5.76
N ASN A 166 13.18 -1.89 -6.12
CA ASN A 166 12.49 -0.96 -5.21
C ASN A 166 10.99 -0.80 -5.46
N ASN A 167 10.38 -1.52 -6.41
CA ASN A 167 8.94 -1.42 -6.62
C ASN A 167 8.28 -2.71 -7.12
N ILE A 168 8.86 -3.38 -8.13
CA ILE A 168 8.10 -4.35 -8.92
C ILE A 168 8.27 -5.77 -8.41
N ASP A 169 9.51 -6.24 -8.25
CA ASP A 169 9.78 -7.64 -7.94
C ASP A 169 9.85 -7.90 -6.43
N CYS A 170 10.98 -7.60 -5.79
CA CYS A 170 11.18 -7.98 -4.38
C CYS A 170 10.20 -7.25 -3.45
N ILE A 171 10.18 -5.93 -3.50
CA ILE A 171 9.29 -5.08 -2.68
C ILE A 171 7.83 -5.23 -3.08
N GLY A 172 7.53 -5.60 -4.31
CA GLY A 172 6.16 -5.89 -4.75
C GLY A 172 5.49 -7.07 -4.04
N CYS A 173 6.29 -7.91 -3.35
CA CYS A 173 5.84 -9.10 -2.65
C CYS A 173 6.25 -9.15 -1.18
N HIS A 174 7.39 -8.54 -0.82
CA HIS A 174 8.02 -8.63 0.49
C HIS A 174 8.38 -7.27 1.05
N GLN A 175 8.27 -7.11 2.36
CA GLN A 175 8.84 -5.98 3.06
C GLN A 175 10.35 -6.23 3.29
N LEU A 176 11.19 -5.75 2.36
CA LEU A 176 12.65 -5.86 2.52
C LEU A 176 13.14 -4.94 3.64
N GLY A 177 13.99 -5.48 4.51
CA GLY A 177 14.53 -4.77 5.69
C GLY A 177 13.89 -5.17 7.01
N GLN A 178 12.71 -5.84 7.00
CA GLN A 178 12.23 -6.49 8.21
C GLN A 178 13.16 -7.64 8.63
N GLU A 179 13.11 -8.09 9.88
CA GLU A 179 14.05 -9.05 10.44
C GLU A 179 14.17 -10.33 9.61
N SER A 180 13.05 -10.90 9.21
CA SER A 180 13.01 -12.14 8.43
C SER A 180 13.59 -12.01 7.02
N THR A 181 13.63 -10.80 6.45
CA THR A 181 14.24 -10.59 5.13
C THR A 181 15.70 -10.17 5.20
N ARG A 182 16.12 -9.50 6.29
CA ARG A 182 17.52 -9.09 6.51
C ARG A 182 18.39 -10.16 7.20
N THR A 183 17.79 -11.29 7.58
CA THR A 183 18.50 -12.46 8.16
C THR A 183 18.36 -13.67 7.25
N ILE A 184 19.33 -14.60 7.30
CA ILE A 184 19.24 -15.89 6.59
C ILE A 184 18.70 -16.93 7.55
N PRO A 185 17.56 -17.59 7.25
CA PRO A 185 17.00 -18.63 8.11
C PRO A 185 17.97 -19.78 8.34
N ALA A 186 18.18 -20.15 9.59
CA ALA A 186 19.08 -21.26 9.97
C ALA A 186 18.68 -22.61 9.34
N ALA A 187 17.40 -22.79 9.01
CA ALA A 187 16.88 -23.98 8.31
C ALA A 187 17.49 -24.20 6.91
N PHE A 188 18.08 -23.18 6.29
CA PHE A 188 18.78 -23.36 5.01
C PHE A 188 20.18 -23.94 5.14
N GLY A 189 20.73 -24.05 6.34
CA GLY A 189 22.07 -24.54 6.60
C GLY A 189 23.15 -23.45 6.58
N LYS A 190 24.38 -23.87 6.32
CA LYS A 190 25.56 -22.98 6.23
C LYS A 190 25.95 -22.78 4.78
N PHE A 191 26.44 -21.59 4.45
CA PHE A 191 26.87 -21.21 3.12
C PHE A 191 28.30 -20.68 3.12
N GLU A 192 29.00 -20.82 2.00
CA GLU A 192 30.34 -20.28 1.81
C GLU A 192 30.34 -18.76 1.68
N SER A 193 29.26 -18.19 1.11
CA SER A 193 29.05 -16.76 0.95
C SER A 193 27.60 -16.34 1.18
N GLY A 194 27.39 -15.06 1.48
CA GLY A 194 26.06 -14.47 1.52
C GLY A 194 25.35 -14.53 0.16
N ALA A 195 26.08 -14.49 -0.95
CA ALA A 195 25.52 -14.65 -2.29
C ALA A 195 24.89 -16.03 -2.48
N ASP A 196 25.57 -17.11 -2.04
CA ASP A 196 25.04 -18.48 -2.10
C ASP A 196 23.81 -18.65 -1.20
N ALA A 197 23.83 -18.02 -0.03
CA ALA A 197 22.68 -18.00 0.88
C ALA A 197 21.45 -17.34 0.22
N TRP A 198 21.65 -16.23 -0.49
CA TRP A 198 20.57 -15.56 -1.20
C TRP A 198 20.08 -16.32 -2.42
N GLN A 199 20.98 -16.97 -3.17
CA GLN A 199 20.57 -17.86 -4.25
C GLN A 199 19.68 -18.99 -3.73
N ARG A 200 20.08 -19.64 -2.64
CA ARG A 200 19.26 -20.68 -1.98
C ARG A 200 17.92 -20.13 -1.48
N ARG A 201 17.93 -18.94 -0.92
CA ARG A 201 16.72 -18.29 -0.37
C ARG A 201 15.67 -18.08 -1.44
N VAL A 202 16.02 -17.49 -2.58
CA VAL A 202 15.05 -17.16 -3.64
C VAL A 202 14.53 -18.39 -4.39
N GLN A 203 15.18 -19.52 -4.28
CA GLN A 203 14.67 -20.80 -4.79
C GLN A 203 13.51 -21.37 -3.96
N SER A 204 13.28 -20.83 -2.77
CA SER A 204 12.39 -21.40 -1.78
C SER A 204 10.92 -21.14 -2.04
N GLY A 205 10.08 -22.16 -1.77
CA GLY A 205 8.63 -22.04 -1.81
C GLY A 205 8.04 -21.93 -3.22
N GLN A 206 6.72 -21.78 -3.29
CA GLN A 206 5.97 -21.88 -4.55
C GLN A 206 6.30 -20.81 -5.61
N THR A 207 6.95 -19.71 -5.21
CA THR A 207 7.42 -18.66 -6.14
C THR A 207 8.92 -18.73 -6.44
N GLY A 208 9.60 -19.79 -6.03
CA GLY A 208 11.06 -19.93 -6.16
C GLY A 208 11.55 -19.83 -7.59
N GLU A 209 10.87 -20.46 -8.55
CA GLU A 209 11.21 -20.35 -9.97
C GLU A 209 11.09 -18.91 -10.49
N LEU A 210 10.01 -18.21 -10.12
CA LEU A 210 9.80 -16.81 -10.51
C LEU A 210 10.93 -15.90 -9.97
N MET A 211 11.24 -16.02 -8.67
CA MET A 211 12.28 -15.21 -8.04
C MET A 211 13.67 -15.53 -8.65
N THR A 212 13.97 -16.81 -8.90
CA THR A 212 15.23 -17.24 -9.54
C THR A 212 15.35 -16.69 -10.96
N ASN A 213 14.30 -16.79 -11.76
CA ASN A 213 14.28 -16.26 -13.13
C ASN A 213 14.48 -14.74 -13.14
N ARG A 214 13.98 -14.02 -12.16
CA ARG A 214 14.23 -12.57 -12.04
C ARG A 214 15.69 -12.29 -11.71
N LEU A 215 16.23 -12.85 -10.65
CA LEU A 215 17.56 -12.49 -10.17
C LEU A 215 18.68 -13.13 -11.00
N ALA A 216 18.58 -14.40 -11.36
CA ALA A 216 19.57 -15.08 -12.19
C ALA A 216 19.33 -14.85 -13.69
N GLY A 217 18.10 -15.04 -14.17
CA GLY A 217 17.80 -14.94 -15.60
C GLY A 217 17.85 -13.51 -16.12
N GLN A 218 17.17 -12.57 -15.46
CA GLN A 218 17.08 -11.18 -15.94
C GLN A 218 18.32 -10.35 -15.56
N PHE A 219 18.84 -10.50 -14.34
CA PHE A 219 19.94 -9.69 -13.80
C PHE A 219 21.30 -10.43 -13.74
N GLY A 220 21.41 -11.62 -14.37
CA GLY A 220 22.66 -12.37 -14.43
C GLY A 220 23.20 -12.84 -13.07
N GLY A 221 22.35 -12.91 -12.04
CA GLY A 221 22.75 -13.31 -10.68
C GLY A 221 23.48 -12.20 -9.89
N VAL A 222 23.73 -11.06 -10.48
CA VAL A 222 24.45 -9.95 -9.82
C VAL A 222 23.78 -9.49 -8.53
N PRO A 223 22.44 -9.43 -8.40
CA PRO A 223 21.78 -9.03 -7.14
C PRO A 223 22.17 -9.90 -5.95
N TYR A 224 22.51 -11.18 -6.13
CA TYR A 224 22.91 -12.06 -5.02
C TYR A 224 24.13 -11.53 -4.26
N LYS A 225 25.10 -10.91 -4.97
CA LYS A 225 26.30 -10.30 -4.35
C LYS A 225 25.91 -9.12 -3.45
N TYR A 226 24.99 -8.27 -3.91
CA TYR A 226 24.56 -7.07 -3.16
C TYR A 226 23.70 -7.41 -1.95
N PHE A 227 22.75 -8.32 -2.11
CA PHE A 227 21.93 -8.82 -0.99
C PHE A 227 22.76 -9.63 0.01
N GLY A 228 23.75 -10.42 -0.48
CA GLY A 228 24.70 -11.15 0.36
C GLY A 228 25.55 -10.20 1.21
N ASP A 229 26.20 -9.19 0.59
CA ASP A 229 26.97 -8.16 1.32
C ASP A 229 26.11 -7.46 2.36
N TRP A 230 24.86 -7.12 2.02
CA TRP A 230 23.93 -6.47 2.92
C TRP A 230 23.64 -7.33 4.19
N THR A 231 23.23 -8.57 4.01
CA THR A 231 22.92 -9.47 5.15
C THR A 231 24.16 -9.89 5.92
N ASP A 232 25.32 -10.04 5.27
CA ASP A 232 26.59 -10.36 5.93
C ASP A 232 27.07 -9.20 6.82
N ARG A 233 26.91 -7.94 6.38
CA ARG A 233 27.25 -6.76 7.20
C ARG A 233 26.34 -6.66 8.42
N ILE A 234 25.04 -6.86 8.24
CA ILE A 234 24.07 -6.89 9.36
C ILE A 234 24.41 -8.01 10.34
N ALA A 235 24.71 -9.22 9.86
CA ALA A 235 25.10 -10.34 10.72
C ALA A 235 26.40 -10.10 11.50
N LYS A 236 27.30 -9.24 10.98
CA LYS A 236 28.52 -8.78 11.66
C LYS A 236 28.29 -7.63 12.63
N GLY A 237 27.02 -7.18 12.80
CA GLY A 237 26.63 -6.13 13.75
C GLY A 237 26.57 -4.72 13.19
N GLU A 238 26.62 -4.53 11.87
CA GLU A 238 26.41 -3.22 11.27
C GLU A 238 24.95 -2.77 11.49
N LEU A 239 24.76 -1.52 11.89
CA LEU A 239 23.47 -0.95 12.23
C LEU A 239 23.10 0.16 11.26
N PRO A 240 21.78 0.50 11.11
CA PRO A 240 21.35 1.65 10.33
C PRO A 240 22.01 2.96 10.76
N LYS A 241 22.49 3.75 9.80
CA LYS A 241 23.15 5.06 10.06
C LYS A 241 22.18 6.09 10.65
N HIS A 242 20.89 5.98 10.32
CA HIS A 242 19.83 6.90 10.74
C HIS A 242 18.92 6.25 11.79
N LYS A 243 18.36 7.06 12.67
CA LYS A 243 17.38 6.63 13.68
C LYS A 243 16.01 7.20 13.30
N PRO A 244 14.92 6.43 13.43
CA PRO A 244 13.57 6.94 13.19
C PRO A 244 13.18 7.95 14.27
N ALA A 245 12.48 9.01 13.87
CA ALA A 245 11.82 9.90 14.80
C ALA A 245 10.58 9.24 15.41
N ARG A 246 10.29 9.54 16.67
CA ARG A 246 9.03 9.16 17.31
C ARG A 246 7.86 9.94 16.69
N PRO A 247 6.63 9.43 16.76
CA PRO A 247 5.44 10.15 16.31
C PRO A 247 5.32 11.56 16.90
N GLU A 248 5.00 12.54 16.05
CA GLU A 248 4.84 13.95 16.42
C GLU A 248 3.55 14.53 15.81
N GLY A 249 3.00 15.57 16.44
CA GLY A 249 1.83 16.27 15.92
C GLY A 249 0.65 15.33 15.64
N GLU A 250 0.10 15.39 14.43
CA GLU A 250 -1.06 14.56 14.01
C GLU A 250 -0.78 13.04 14.05
N GLU A 251 0.49 12.62 13.96
CA GLU A 251 0.85 11.20 14.08
C GLU A 251 0.53 10.62 15.46
N ARG A 252 0.47 11.45 16.52
CA ARG A 252 0.08 11.01 17.87
C ARG A 252 -1.42 10.82 18.03
N ASN A 253 -2.21 11.36 17.12
CA ASN A 253 -3.67 11.26 17.14
C ASN A 253 -4.18 9.95 16.54
N VAL A 254 -3.27 9.12 16.00
CA VAL A 254 -3.61 7.88 15.33
C VAL A 254 -4.06 6.82 16.34
N VAL A 255 -5.21 6.22 16.07
CA VAL A 255 -5.72 5.00 16.73
C VAL A 255 -5.72 3.89 15.69
N VAL A 256 -4.99 2.81 15.99
CA VAL A 256 -4.95 1.61 15.14
C VAL A 256 -5.73 0.51 15.82
N THR A 257 -6.65 -0.11 15.10
CA THR A 257 -7.33 -1.33 15.53
C THR A 257 -7.01 -2.45 14.55
N SER A 258 -6.71 -3.65 15.02
CA SER A 258 -6.40 -4.78 14.16
C SER A 258 -7.06 -6.08 14.61
N TRP A 259 -7.41 -6.91 13.64
CA TRP A 259 -7.99 -8.24 13.81
C TRP A 259 -7.20 -9.25 13.00
N GLU A 260 -6.86 -10.39 13.58
CA GLU A 260 -6.37 -11.49 12.79
C GLU A 260 -7.51 -12.10 11.97
N TRP A 261 -7.25 -12.41 10.68
CA TRP A 261 -8.16 -13.12 9.82
C TRP A 261 -7.39 -14.06 8.88
N SER A 262 -8.11 -14.93 8.12
CA SER A 262 -7.46 -15.98 7.34
C SER A 262 -6.67 -17.00 8.19
N THR A 263 -5.74 -17.72 7.59
CA THR A 263 -4.91 -18.76 8.22
C THR A 263 -3.42 -18.43 8.09
N PRO A 264 -2.53 -19.01 8.89
CA PRO A 264 -1.10 -18.67 8.86
C PRO A 264 -0.40 -18.97 7.53
N ASP A 265 -0.91 -19.92 6.74
CA ASP A 265 -0.36 -20.34 5.45
C ASP A 265 -0.89 -19.52 4.25
N LYS A 266 -1.89 -18.66 4.47
CA LYS A 266 -2.52 -17.83 3.43
C LYS A 266 -2.17 -16.36 3.66
N TYR A 267 -1.96 -15.62 2.58
CA TYR A 267 -1.84 -14.16 2.63
C TYR A 267 -3.11 -13.52 2.09
N LEU A 268 -3.27 -12.21 2.35
CA LEU A 268 -4.31 -11.39 1.78
C LEU A 268 -3.70 -10.26 0.99
N HIS A 269 -4.06 -10.17 -0.28
CA HIS A 269 -3.57 -9.11 -1.16
C HIS A 269 -4.25 -7.79 -0.85
N ASP A 270 -5.55 -7.81 -0.67
CA ASP A 270 -6.35 -6.60 -0.50
C ASP A 270 -7.58 -6.84 0.38
N LEU A 271 -8.27 -5.77 0.72
CA LEU A 271 -9.62 -5.80 1.29
C LEU A 271 -10.45 -4.67 0.68
N ILE A 272 -11.77 -4.75 0.86
CA ILE A 272 -12.70 -3.71 0.50
C ILE A 272 -13.73 -3.50 1.63
N SER A 273 -14.08 -2.24 1.88
CA SER A 273 -14.99 -1.82 2.94
C SER A 273 -16.22 -1.07 2.44
N SER A 274 -16.11 -0.36 1.29
CA SER A 274 -17.13 0.58 0.82
C SER A 274 -17.08 0.77 -0.71
N ASP A 275 -18.00 1.57 -1.26
CA ASP A 275 -17.89 2.17 -2.60
C ASP A 275 -17.05 3.44 -2.49
N ARG A 276 -15.96 3.51 -3.24
CA ARG A 276 -15.08 4.66 -3.25
C ARG A 276 -15.77 6.00 -3.55
N ARG A 277 -16.82 5.99 -4.37
CA ARG A 277 -17.59 7.20 -4.76
C ARG A 277 -18.55 7.67 -3.68
N ASN A 278 -18.93 6.75 -2.79
CA ASN A 278 -19.76 7.02 -1.63
C ASN A 278 -19.32 6.15 -0.45
N PRO A 279 -18.46 6.64 0.43
CA PRO A 279 -17.90 5.86 1.53
C PRO A 279 -18.91 5.47 2.62
N THR A 280 -20.18 5.85 2.49
CA THR A 280 -21.26 5.40 3.40
C THR A 280 -21.93 4.09 2.94
N VAL A 281 -21.64 3.63 1.72
CA VAL A 281 -22.06 2.31 1.27
C VAL A 281 -21.43 1.26 2.18
N ASN A 282 -22.21 0.25 2.59
CA ASN A 282 -21.81 -0.79 3.54
C ASN A 282 -21.38 -0.26 4.93
N ALA A 283 -21.96 0.87 5.40
CA ALA A 283 -21.71 1.41 6.74
C ALA A 283 -21.97 0.35 7.82
N TYR A 284 -21.04 0.19 8.76
CA TYR A 284 -21.02 -0.87 9.78
C TYR A 284 -21.07 -2.30 9.24
N GLY A 285 -21.00 -2.48 7.92
CA GLY A 285 -21.05 -3.80 7.29
C GLY A 285 -19.74 -4.57 7.36
N PRO A 286 -19.74 -5.82 6.91
CA PRO A 286 -18.55 -6.66 6.90
C PRO A 286 -17.52 -6.20 5.87
N LEU A 287 -16.25 -6.55 6.12
CA LEU A 287 -15.13 -6.36 5.22
C LEU A 287 -14.83 -7.66 4.49
N PHE A 288 -14.43 -7.56 3.22
CA PHE A 288 -14.11 -8.72 2.37
C PHE A 288 -12.65 -8.68 1.97
N GLY A 289 -11.93 -9.79 2.22
CA GLY A 289 -10.52 -9.94 1.85
C GLY A 289 -10.34 -10.57 0.48
N SER A 290 -9.25 -10.25 -0.19
CA SER A 290 -8.85 -10.79 -1.49
C SER A 290 -7.55 -11.57 -1.36
N PRO A 291 -7.60 -12.93 -1.32
CA PRO A 291 -6.42 -13.76 -1.07
C PRO A 291 -5.59 -14.08 -2.33
N GLU A 292 -5.97 -13.55 -3.48
CA GLU A 292 -5.30 -13.79 -4.76
C GLU A 292 -5.11 -15.31 -5.03
N TYR A 293 -3.88 -15.74 -5.34
CA TYR A 293 -3.62 -17.16 -5.62
C TYR A 293 -3.37 -18.01 -4.37
N ALA A 294 -3.49 -17.44 -3.15
CA ALA A 294 -3.31 -18.22 -1.93
C ALA A 294 -4.45 -19.22 -1.70
N THR A 295 -5.70 -18.82 -1.94
CA THR A 295 -6.88 -19.69 -1.75
C THR A 295 -8.11 -19.12 -2.45
N ASP A 296 -9.09 -19.99 -2.76
CA ASP A 296 -10.42 -19.56 -3.21
C ASP A 296 -11.33 -19.12 -2.04
N THR A 297 -10.88 -19.27 -0.80
CA THR A 297 -11.68 -18.94 0.38
C THR A 297 -11.37 -17.52 0.85
N ILE A 298 -12.31 -16.59 0.59
CA ILE A 298 -12.18 -15.21 1.06
C ILE A 298 -12.61 -15.10 2.53
N PRO A 299 -11.85 -14.39 3.38
CA PRO A 299 -12.30 -14.06 4.73
C PRO A 299 -13.23 -12.86 4.70
N ILE A 300 -14.20 -12.88 5.62
CA ILE A 300 -15.19 -11.84 5.83
C ILE A 300 -15.14 -11.45 7.30
N LEU A 301 -14.69 -10.23 7.60
CA LEU A 301 -14.62 -9.71 8.96
C LEU A 301 -15.86 -8.87 9.27
N ASP A 302 -16.56 -9.25 10.33
CA ASP A 302 -17.53 -8.39 11.00
C ASP A 302 -16.83 -7.65 12.15
N PRO A 303 -16.47 -6.38 11.98
CA PRO A 303 -15.71 -5.64 12.99
C PRO A 303 -16.55 -5.31 14.22
N LYS A 304 -17.88 -5.22 14.10
CA LYS A 304 -18.78 -4.96 15.23
C LYS A 304 -18.80 -6.10 16.22
N ASN A 305 -18.78 -7.34 15.73
CA ASN A 305 -18.84 -8.55 16.56
C ASN A 305 -17.43 -9.20 16.72
N ASN A 306 -16.37 -8.61 16.20
CA ASN A 306 -15.01 -9.13 16.21
C ASN A 306 -14.95 -10.59 15.68
N LYS A 307 -15.70 -10.87 14.63
CA LYS A 307 -15.90 -12.24 14.12
C LYS A 307 -15.47 -12.35 12.65
N VAL A 308 -14.74 -13.42 12.33
CA VAL A 308 -14.39 -13.79 10.96
C VAL A 308 -15.24 -14.96 10.50
N SER A 309 -15.77 -14.85 9.30
CA SER A 309 -16.41 -15.94 8.54
C SER A 309 -15.74 -16.08 7.19
N TYR A 310 -16.13 -17.09 6.41
CA TYR A 310 -15.45 -17.42 5.18
C TYR A 310 -16.47 -17.74 4.08
N PHE A 311 -16.14 -17.34 2.84
CA PHE A 311 -16.91 -17.71 1.65
C PHE A 311 -15.97 -18.30 0.60
N LYS A 312 -16.31 -19.50 0.09
CA LYS A 312 -15.54 -20.15 -0.97
C LYS A 312 -16.04 -19.70 -2.34
N LEU A 313 -15.17 -19.07 -3.11
CA LEU A 313 -15.46 -18.61 -4.46
C LEU A 313 -15.62 -19.81 -5.41
N PRO A 314 -16.72 -19.91 -6.17
CA PRO A 314 -16.87 -20.91 -7.22
C PRO A 314 -16.14 -20.49 -8.50
N VAL A 315 -15.89 -21.46 -9.37
CA VAL A 315 -15.44 -21.27 -10.75
C VAL A 315 -16.41 -21.97 -11.72
N LYS A 316 -16.54 -21.48 -12.96
CA LYS A 316 -17.43 -22.12 -13.97
C LYS A 316 -16.91 -23.51 -14.40
N ASP A 317 -15.58 -23.61 -14.56
CA ASP A 317 -14.94 -24.86 -14.96
C ASP A 317 -14.25 -25.52 -13.77
N PRO A 318 -14.79 -26.59 -13.20
CA PRO A 318 -14.17 -27.30 -12.08
C PRO A 318 -12.82 -27.94 -12.43
N ASN A 319 -12.53 -28.14 -13.71
CA ASN A 319 -11.25 -28.67 -14.20
C ASN A 319 -10.24 -27.59 -14.50
N MET A 320 -10.58 -26.30 -14.31
CA MET A 320 -9.66 -25.20 -14.48
C MET A 320 -8.41 -25.41 -13.61
N PRO A 321 -7.21 -25.23 -14.16
CA PRO A 321 -5.98 -25.38 -13.39
C PRO A 321 -5.92 -24.34 -12.27
N GLU A 322 -5.18 -24.66 -11.23
CA GLU A 322 -4.88 -23.69 -10.19
C GLU A 322 -4.17 -22.46 -10.77
N SER A 323 -4.36 -21.36 -10.13
CA SER A 323 -3.76 -20.09 -10.53
C SER A 323 -2.23 -20.16 -10.56
N LEU A 324 -1.65 -19.60 -11.58
CA LEU A 324 -0.25 -19.77 -11.96
C LEU A 324 0.63 -18.56 -11.61
N GLY A 325 0.24 -17.76 -10.61
CA GLY A 325 1.05 -16.65 -10.15
C GLY A 325 1.21 -15.46 -11.12
N PRO A 326 1.73 -14.34 -10.65
CA PRO A 326 1.99 -13.17 -11.47
C PRO A 326 3.23 -13.38 -12.38
N PRO A 327 3.31 -12.63 -13.51
CA PRO A 327 2.33 -11.73 -14.08
C PRO A 327 1.36 -12.43 -15.04
N LEU A 328 1.54 -13.70 -15.24
CA LEU A 328 0.92 -14.45 -16.33
C LEU A 328 -0.16 -15.37 -15.77
N HIS A 329 -1.34 -14.80 -15.63
CA HIS A 329 -2.53 -15.59 -15.37
C HIS A 329 -2.62 -16.72 -16.40
N GLY A 330 -2.31 -17.94 -15.97
CA GLY A 330 -2.47 -19.14 -16.79
C GLY A 330 -1.26 -19.63 -17.60
N SER A 331 -0.05 -19.14 -17.43
CA SER A 331 1.05 -19.54 -18.30
C SER A 331 2.25 -20.26 -17.65
N ALA A 332 2.42 -20.20 -16.33
CA ALA A 332 3.50 -20.92 -15.66
C ALA A 332 3.06 -21.36 -14.26
N ALA A 333 3.15 -22.63 -13.96
CA ALA A 333 2.91 -23.12 -12.61
C ALA A 333 3.84 -22.41 -11.63
N MET A 334 3.29 -21.97 -10.48
CA MET A 334 4.12 -21.54 -9.36
C MET A 334 4.86 -22.79 -8.87
N LYS A 335 6.16 -22.86 -9.14
CA LYS A 335 6.98 -24.01 -8.80
C LYS A 335 8.07 -23.62 -7.84
N PRO A 336 8.27 -24.35 -6.73
CA PRO A 336 9.46 -24.23 -5.93
C PRO A 336 10.66 -24.76 -6.75
N SER A 337 11.78 -24.03 -6.69
CA SER A 337 13.07 -24.57 -7.10
C SER A 337 13.75 -25.32 -5.95
N ALA A 338 13.34 -25.05 -4.72
CA ALA A 338 13.76 -25.76 -3.50
C ALA A 338 12.71 -25.61 -2.40
N ALA A 339 12.79 -26.46 -1.37
CA ALA A 339 11.90 -26.46 -0.21
C ALA A 339 11.91 -25.11 0.53
N SER A 340 10.73 -24.70 1.04
CA SER A 340 10.60 -23.54 1.93
C SER A 340 11.28 -23.77 3.27
N ALA A 341 11.85 -22.73 3.89
CA ALA A 341 12.37 -22.78 5.25
C ALA A 341 11.28 -23.06 6.30
N TYR A 342 10.02 -22.71 6.00
CA TYR A 342 8.90 -22.76 6.95
C TYR A 342 7.93 -23.91 6.67
N TRP A 343 7.66 -24.21 5.38
CA TRP A 343 6.65 -25.16 4.94
C TRP A 343 7.23 -26.41 4.27
N GLY A 344 8.56 -26.49 4.10
CA GLY A 344 9.20 -27.61 3.42
C GLY A 344 8.73 -27.72 1.96
N GLU A 345 8.34 -28.92 1.56
CA GLU A 345 7.80 -29.23 0.23
C GLU A 345 6.28 -29.00 0.12
N GLU A 346 5.63 -28.58 1.19
CA GLU A 346 4.19 -28.45 1.26
C GLU A 346 3.68 -27.37 0.29
N LYS A 347 2.69 -27.71 -0.52
CA LYS A 347 1.97 -26.76 -1.36
C LYS A 347 0.90 -26.07 -0.53
N ILE A 348 1.13 -24.79 -0.22
CA ILE A 348 0.26 -24.00 0.65
C ILE A 348 -0.73 -23.09 -0.12
N TRP A 349 -0.52 -22.86 -1.42
CA TRP A 349 -1.39 -22.01 -2.24
C TRP A 349 -1.96 -22.79 -3.41
N ASP A 350 -3.29 -22.74 -3.57
CA ASP A 350 -4.06 -23.62 -4.45
C ASP A 350 -5.26 -22.96 -5.14
N SER A 351 -5.33 -21.60 -5.11
CA SER A 351 -6.48 -20.87 -5.67
C SER A 351 -6.65 -21.12 -7.17
N ARG A 352 -7.88 -21.30 -7.60
CA ARG A 352 -8.32 -21.30 -9.00
C ARG A 352 -8.98 -19.97 -9.38
N ALA A 353 -9.83 -19.44 -8.50
CA ALA A 353 -10.53 -18.18 -8.72
C ALA A 353 -9.60 -16.96 -8.69
N ASN A 354 -8.46 -17.05 -8.01
CA ASN A 354 -7.43 -16.00 -8.02
C ASN A 354 -8.02 -14.59 -7.83
N ASN A 355 -8.84 -14.40 -6.80
CA ASN A 355 -9.44 -13.10 -6.50
C ASN A 355 -8.38 -12.09 -6.08
N HIS A 356 -8.11 -11.13 -6.97
CA HIS A 356 -7.02 -10.17 -6.75
C HIS A 356 -7.47 -8.90 -6.04
N ASN A 357 -8.56 -8.31 -6.51
CA ASN A 357 -9.10 -7.07 -5.97
C ASN A 357 -10.62 -7.07 -6.02
N SER A 358 -11.24 -6.30 -5.15
CA SER A 358 -12.69 -6.21 -5.05
C SER A 358 -13.12 -4.75 -4.91
N MET A 359 -14.37 -4.44 -5.29
CA MET A 359 -14.96 -3.11 -5.18
C MET A 359 -16.46 -3.24 -4.92
N PHE A 360 -16.99 -2.43 -3.99
CA PHE A 360 -18.44 -2.28 -3.85
C PHE A 360 -19.01 -1.37 -4.94
N ASP A 361 -20.20 -1.70 -5.42
CA ASP A 361 -21.01 -0.76 -6.19
C ASP A 361 -21.95 0.06 -5.28
N LYS A 362 -22.65 1.02 -5.87
CA LYS A 362 -23.59 1.89 -5.16
C LYS A 362 -24.79 1.15 -4.53
N GLU A 363 -25.10 -0.06 -5.00
CA GLU A 363 -26.14 -0.93 -4.43
C GLU A 363 -25.61 -1.83 -3.30
N GLY A 364 -24.31 -1.80 -3.00
CA GLY A 364 -23.67 -2.60 -1.98
C GLY A 364 -23.38 -4.04 -2.42
N ARG A 365 -23.29 -4.30 -3.72
CA ARG A 365 -22.82 -5.58 -4.27
C ARG A 365 -21.30 -5.53 -4.43
N LEU A 366 -20.67 -6.67 -4.21
CA LEU A 366 -19.21 -6.82 -4.28
C LEU A 366 -18.80 -7.35 -5.67
N TRP A 367 -18.00 -6.57 -6.38
CA TRP A 367 -17.43 -6.95 -7.68
C TRP A 367 -15.98 -7.38 -7.50
N LEU A 368 -15.64 -8.54 -8.08
CA LEU A 368 -14.34 -9.18 -7.87
C LEU A 368 -13.64 -9.38 -9.21
N THR A 369 -12.35 -9.02 -9.24
CA THR A 369 -11.48 -9.44 -10.35
C THR A 369 -11.01 -10.86 -10.06
N ALA A 370 -11.70 -11.83 -10.61
CA ALA A 370 -11.50 -13.24 -10.34
C ALA A 370 -11.55 -14.09 -11.62
N SER A 371 -10.76 -15.15 -11.67
CA SER A 371 -10.86 -16.11 -12.76
C SER A 371 -12.14 -16.91 -12.64
N VAL A 372 -12.97 -16.85 -13.67
CA VAL A 372 -14.22 -17.63 -13.72
C VAL A 372 -14.07 -18.86 -14.61
N ARG A 373 -13.11 -18.85 -15.53
CA ARG A 373 -12.76 -19.92 -16.47
C ARG A 373 -11.28 -19.91 -16.80
N GLY A 374 -10.85 -20.87 -17.63
CA GLY A 374 -9.52 -20.88 -18.24
C GLY A 374 -9.25 -19.67 -19.15
N ILE A 375 -8.03 -19.55 -19.65
CA ILE A 375 -7.54 -18.33 -20.32
C ILE A 375 -8.08 -18.13 -21.74
N ASP A 376 -8.52 -19.18 -22.42
CA ASP A 376 -9.00 -19.08 -23.80
C ASP A 376 -10.39 -18.42 -23.83
N ASN A 377 -10.50 -17.36 -24.62
CA ASN A 377 -11.72 -16.59 -24.71
C ASN A 377 -12.83 -17.34 -25.47
N PRO A 378 -14.10 -17.06 -25.16
CA PRO A 378 -15.22 -17.52 -26.01
C PRO A 378 -15.21 -16.85 -27.38
N ASP A 379 -15.93 -17.44 -28.35
CA ASP A 379 -15.86 -17.02 -29.75
C ASP A 379 -16.32 -15.59 -30.00
N PHE A 380 -17.25 -15.08 -29.19
CA PHE A 380 -17.70 -13.67 -29.35
C PHE A 380 -16.62 -12.63 -29.07
N CYS A 381 -15.50 -13.00 -28.43
CA CYS A 381 -14.35 -12.13 -28.19
C CYS A 381 -13.35 -12.11 -29.36
N LYS A 382 -13.39 -13.12 -30.21
CA LYS A 382 -12.32 -13.46 -31.18
C LYS A 382 -12.54 -12.82 -32.53
N LYS A 383 -11.51 -12.96 -33.37
CA LYS A 383 -11.58 -12.50 -34.77
C LYS A 383 -12.73 -13.18 -35.51
N GLY A 384 -13.53 -12.39 -36.25
CA GLY A 384 -14.70 -12.85 -36.99
C GLY A 384 -16.02 -12.76 -36.19
N SER A 385 -15.98 -12.37 -34.95
CA SER A 385 -17.17 -12.10 -34.13
C SER A 385 -17.92 -10.84 -34.58
N GLU A 386 -19.25 -10.86 -34.38
CA GLU A 386 -20.09 -9.68 -34.59
C GLU A 386 -20.05 -8.66 -33.43
N HIS A 387 -19.38 -8.98 -32.32
CA HIS A 387 -19.25 -8.09 -31.18
C HIS A 387 -18.51 -6.79 -31.60
N PRO A 388 -19.06 -5.59 -31.28
CA PRO A 388 -18.50 -4.31 -31.75
C PRO A 388 -17.00 -4.14 -31.42
N SER A 389 -16.60 -4.48 -30.19
CA SER A 389 -15.18 -4.36 -29.79
C SER A 389 -14.28 -5.39 -30.47
N ALA A 390 -14.77 -6.61 -30.73
CA ALA A 390 -13.99 -7.65 -31.42
C ALA A 390 -13.76 -7.32 -32.91
N LYS A 391 -14.68 -6.58 -33.55
CA LYS A 391 -14.49 -6.06 -34.90
C LYS A 391 -13.33 -5.08 -34.99
N VAL A 392 -13.10 -4.29 -33.93
CA VAL A 392 -12.02 -3.32 -33.85
C VAL A 392 -10.72 -3.94 -33.36
N PHE A 393 -10.81 -4.72 -32.28
CA PHE A 393 -9.64 -5.33 -31.64
C PHE A 393 -10.00 -6.69 -31.02
N PRO A 394 -9.88 -7.79 -31.75
CA PRO A 394 -10.20 -9.13 -31.24
C PRO A 394 -9.22 -9.57 -30.14
N LEU A 395 -9.72 -10.33 -29.17
CA LEU A 395 -8.97 -10.84 -28.04
C LEU A 395 -9.12 -12.37 -27.94
N GLU A 396 -8.02 -13.07 -28.11
CA GLU A 396 -8.00 -14.54 -28.09
C GLU A 396 -7.97 -15.12 -26.68
N ARG A 397 -7.39 -14.37 -25.72
CA ARG A 397 -7.14 -14.80 -24.35
C ARG A 397 -7.38 -13.71 -23.32
N SER A 398 -7.84 -14.12 -22.13
CA SER A 398 -7.89 -13.27 -20.94
C SER A 398 -7.51 -14.09 -19.70
N GLY A 399 -6.85 -13.43 -18.77
CA GLY A 399 -6.45 -14.05 -17.51
C GLY A 399 -7.60 -14.15 -16.52
N ARG A 400 -7.68 -13.22 -15.56
CA ARG A 400 -8.87 -13.08 -14.69
C ARG A 400 -10.00 -12.46 -15.50
N GLN A 401 -11.22 -12.78 -15.11
CA GLN A 401 -12.45 -12.15 -15.58
C GLN A 401 -13.06 -11.34 -14.42
N VAL A 402 -14.39 -11.30 -14.34
CA VAL A 402 -15.12 -10.59 -13.29
C VAL A 402 -16.17 -11.53 -12.68
N ALA A 403 -16.42 -11.34 -11.40
CA ALA A 403 -17.57 -11.93 -10.72
C ALA A 403 -18.24 -10.90 -9.82
N MET A 404 -19.49 -11.13 -9.44
CA MET A 404 -20.25 -10.31 -8.52
C MET A 404 -20.81 -11.18 -7.40
N LEU A 405 -20.59 -10.78 -6.16
CA LEU A 405 -21.19 -11.36 -4.96
C LEU A 405 -22.17 -10.36 -4.35
N ASP A 406 -23.40 -10.76 -4.15
CA ASP A 406 -24.34 -9.99 -3.32
C ASP A 406 -24.17 -10.39 -1.85
N PRO A 407 -23.64 -9.52 -0.99
CA PRO A 407 -23.41 -9.86 0.41
C PRO A 407 -24.69 -10.14 1.23
N LYS A 408 -25.85 -9.68 0.78
CA LYS A 408 -27.14 -9.88 1.47
C LYS A 408 -27.70 -11.27 1.25
N THR A 409 -27.53 -11.78 0.02
CA THR A 409 -28.08 -13.09 -0.38
C THR A 409 -26.99 -14.16 -0.51
N MET A 410 -25.73 -13.77 -0.51
CA MET A 410 -24.56 -14.60 -0.82
C MET A 410 -24.64 -15.24 -2.22
N LYS A 411 -25.41 -14.63 -3.12
CA LYS A 411 -25.50 -15.07 -4.52
C LYS A 411 -24.27 -14.62 -5.28
N TYR A 412 -23.60 -15.56 -5.93
CA TYR A 412 -22.43 -15.33 -6.77
C TYR A 412 -22.81 -15.40 -8.25
N THR A 413 -22.39 -14.42 -9.02
CA THR A 413 -22.68 -14.31 -10.46
C THR A 413 -21.37 -14.16 -11.23
N PHE A 414 -21.18 -15.00 -12.22
CA PHE A 414 -20.05 -14.92 -13.14
C PHE A 414 -20.29 -13.85 -14.20
N VAL A 415 -19.24 -13.13 -14.59
CA VAL A 415 -19.22 -12.21 -15.73
C VAL A 415 -17.99 -12.51 -16.57
N ASP A 416 -18.22 -13.19 -17.68
CA ASP A 416 -17.16 -13.72 -18.55
C ASP A 416 -16.62 -12.63 -19.47
N THR A 417 -15.59 -11.90 -19.02
CA THR A 417 -14.99 -10.82 -19.81
C THR A 417 -14.00 -11.30 -20.85
N CYS A 418 -14.01 -10.65 -22.02
CA CYS A 418 -13.07 -10.90 -23.11
C CYS A 418 -11.64 -10.41 -22.83
N PHE A 419 -11.49 -9.47 -21.94
CA PHE A 419 -10.20 -8.90 -21.51
C PHE A 419 -9.84 -9.40 -20.11
N GLY A 420 -8.55 -9.43 -19.81
CA GLY A 420 -8.06 -9.75 -18.47
C GLY A 420 -8.41 -8.64 -17.46
N THR A 421 -8.39 -8.96 -16.17
CA THR A 421 -8.72 -7.98 -15.12
C THR A 421 -7.72 -8.00 -13.99
N HIS A 422 -7.53 -6.82 -13.34
CA HIS A 422 -6.62 -6.67 -12.21
C HIS A 422 -7.25 -5.80 -11.10
N HIS A 423 -7.40 -4.48 -11.31
CA HIS A 423 -8.13 -3.60 -10.41
C HIS A 423 -9.45 -3.14 -11.04
N PRO A 424 -10.56 -3.10 -10.27
CA PRO A 424 -11.84 -2.57 -10.69
C PRO A 424 -12.06 -1.17 -10.09
N GLN A 425 -12.73 -0.28 -10.82
CA GLN A 425 -13.26 0.98 -10.31
C GLN A 425 -14.53 1.36 -11.06
N PHE A 426 -15.52 1.89 -10.34
CA PHE A 426 -16.74 2.37 -10.97
C PHE A 426 -16.60 3.78 -11.50
N GLY A 427 -17.09 4.01 -12.72
CA GLY A 427 -17.26 5.34 -13.28
C GLY A 427 -18.34 6.14 -12.56
N TYR A 428 -18.34 7.44 -12.78
CA TYR A 428 -19.36 8.36 -12.24
C TYR A 428 -20.55 8.53 -13.18
N ASP A 429 -20.67 7.66 -14.20
CA ASP A 429 -21.74 7.65 -15.17
C ASP A 429 -23.04 7.00 -14.63
N ALA A 430 -24.16 7.30 -15.31
CA ALA A 430 -25.48 6.79 -14.92
C ALA A 430 -25.61 5.27 -15.04
N ASP A 431 -24.82 4.66 -15.91
CA ASP A 431 -24.81 3.23 -16.19
C ASP A 431 -24.05 2.41 -15.12
N ASN A 432 -23.43 3.09 -14.15
CA ASN A 432 -22.62 2.44 -13.14
C ASN A 432 -21.56 1.52 -13.77
N THR A 433 -20.83 2.06 -14.76
CA THR A 433 -19.86 1.28 -15.52
C THR A 433 -18.67 0.89 -14.68
N LEU A 434 -18.40 -0.41 -14.64
CA LEU A 434 -17.18 -0.95 -13.99
C LEU A 434 -16.02 -0.89 -14.98
N TRP A 435 -15.05 -0.06 -14.71
CA TRP A 435 -13.80 0.05 -15.45
C TRP A 435 -12.73 -0.82 -14.82
N LEU A 436 -11.85 -1.38 -15.65
CA LEU A 436 -10.91 -2.41 -15.26
C LEU A 436 -9.50 -2.10 -15.78
N SER A 437 -8.50 -2.45 -14.98
CA SER A 437 -7.10 -2.51 -15.40
C SER A 437 -6.65 -3.96 -15.59
N GLY A 438 -5.39 -4.16 -16.03
CA GLY A 438 -4.88 -5.48 -16.37
C GLY A 438 -5.49 -6.07 -17.63
N THR A 439 -6.11 -5.23 -18.43
CA THR A 439 -6.89 -5.58 -19.62
C THR A 439 -6.02 -5.87 -20.84
N GLY A 440 -4.70 -5.85 -20.68
CA GLY A 440 -3.78 -5.95 -21.80
C GLY A 440 -3.68 -4.63 -22.56
N PRO A 441 -3.63 -4.63 -23.90
CA PRO A 441 -3.45 -3.42 -24.71
C PRO A 441 -4.75 -2.64 -24.96
N VAL A 442 -5.77 -2.81 -24.12
CA VAL A 442 -7.10 -2.22 -24.28
C VAL A 442 -7.60 -1.58 -22.99
N ALA A 443 -8.47 -0.58 -23.08
CA ALA A 443 -9.38 -0.19 -22.01
C ALA A 443 -10.56 -1.17 -22.02
N GLY A 444 -10.91 -1.76 -20.88
CA GLY A 444 -12.00 -2.72 -20.75
C GLY A 444 -13.04 -2.26 -19.73
N TRP A 445 -14.30 -2.54 -19.97
CA TRP A 445 -15.42 -2.15 -19.09
C TRP A 445 -16.59 -3.14 -19.12
N VAL A 446 -17.37 -3.08 -18.03
CA VAL A 446 -18.68 -3.75 -17.92
C VAL A 446 -19.74 -2.71 -17.57
N ASN A 447 -20.76 -2.57 -18.40
CA ASN A 447 -21.96 -1.76 -18.12
C ASN A 447 -22.88 -2.55 -17.17
N THR A 448 -22.84 -2.23 -15.87
CA THR A 448 -23.54 -3.00 -14.86
C THR A 448 -25.06 -2.81 -14.90
N ARG A 449 -25.56 -1.70 -15.47
CA ARG A 449 -27.00 -1.49 -15.70
C ARG A 449 -27.50 -2.45 -16.78
N ILE A 450 -26.85 -2.51 -17.94
CA ILE A 450 -27.23 -3.41 -19.03
C ILE A 450 -27.16 -4.87 -18.54
N LEU A 451 -26.12 -5.24 -17.82
CA LEU A 451 -26.00 -6.58 -17.24
C LEU A 451 -27.15 -6.92 -16.30
N GLY A 452 -27.53 -5.98 -15.43
CA GLY A 452 -28.64 -6.16 -14.48
C GLY A 452 -30.01 -6.27 -15.17
N GLU A 453 -30.23 -5.49 -16.23
CA GLU A 453 -31.49 -5.48 -16.98
C GLU A 453 -31.67 -6.70 -17.88
N THR A 454 -30.59 -7.18 -18.49
CA THR A 454 -30.67 -8.19 -19.56
C THR A 454 -30.10 -9.56 -19.17
N GLY A 455 -29.21 -9.61 -18.20
CA GLY A 455 -28.41 -10.80 -17.90
C GLY A 455 -27.41 -11.18 -19.01
N ASP A 456 -27.25 -10.35 -20.04
CA ASP A 456 -26.45 -10.62 -21.24
C ASP A 456 -25.05 -10.00 -21.06
N GLU A 457 -24.09 -10.82 -20.69
CA GLU A 457 -22.70 -10.39 -20.46
C GLU A 457 -21.99 -9.91 -21.75
N GLN A 458 -22.43 -10.38 -22.93
CA GLN A 458 -21.85 -9.94 -24.19
C GLN A 458 -22.26 -8.50 -24.53
N LYS A 459 -23.53 -8.15 -24.32
CA LYS A 459 -24.03 -6.78 -24.52
C LYS A 459 -23.52 -5.81 -23.46
N ALA A 460 -23.26 -6.31 -22.27
CA ALA A 460 -22.87 -5.48 -21.13
C ALA A 460 -21.39 -5.10 -21.13
N GLN A 461 -20.54 -5.77 -21.89
CA GLN A 461 -19.10 -5.49 -21.90
C GLN A 461 -18.61 -4.83 -23.19
N GLY A 462 -17.48 -4.16 -23.08
CA GLY A 462 -16.78 -3.63 -24.22
C GLY A 462 -15.31 -3.37 -23.92
N TRP A 463 -14.54 -3.16 -24.98
CA TRP A 463 -13.13 -2.80 -24.90
C TRP A 463 -12.71 -2.03 -26.13
N ALA A 464 -11.66 -1.21 -26.01
CA ALA A 464 -11.06 -0.47 -27.12
C ALA A 464 -9.54 -0.41 -26.97
N PRO A 465 -8.76 -0.43 -28.06
CA PRO A 465 -7.32 -0.24 -27.99
C PRO A 465 -6.95 1.16 -27.50
N PHE A 466 -5.76 1.32 -26.92
CA PHE A 466 -5.23 2.63 -26.57
C PHE A 466 -4.59 3.26 -27.79
N VAL A 467 -5.18 4.35 -28.29
CA VAL A 467 -4.74 5.03 -29.50
C VAL A 467 -4.54 6.53 -29.21
N LEU A 468 -3.33 7.02 -29.46
CA LEU A 468 -2.99 8.43 -29.40
C LEU A 468 -3.44 9.11 -30.70
N ASP A 469 -4.14 10.22 -30.61
CA ASP A 469 -4.47 11.10 -31.75
C ASP A 469 -3.20 11.85 -32.19
N THR A 470 -2.36 11.17 -32.95
CA THR A 470 -1.08 11.76 -33.44
C THR A 470 -1.24 12.55 -34.72
N ASN A 471 -2.36 12.41 -35.45
CA ASN A 471 -2.67 13.25 -36.58
C ASN A 471 -3.39 14.55 -36.17
N GLY A 472 -3.94 14.63 -34.95
CA GLY A 472 -4.49 15.83 -34.33
C GLY A 472 -5.91 16.18 -34.80
N ASN A 473 -6.66 15.24 -35.35
CA ASN A 473 -8.00 15.52 -35.92
C ASN A 473 -9.17 15.24 -34.94
N GLY A 474 -8.87 14.70 -33.72
CA GLY A 474 -9.86 14.43 -32.69
C GLY A 474 -10.74 13.21 -32.94
N LYS A 475 -10.37 12.32 -33.85
CA LYS A 475 -11.13 11.12 -34.22
C LYS A 475 -10.25 9.91 -34.16
N LEU A 476 -10.82 8.76 -33.78
CA LEU A 476 -10.16 7.47 -33.89
C LEU A 476 -10.15 7.02 -35.35
N ASP A 477 -9.00 7.11 -35.98
CA ASP A 477 -8.77 6.72 -37.36
C ASP A 477 -7.91 5.43 -37.45
N ASP A 478 -7.44 5.13 -38.67
CA ASP A 478 -6.40 4.12 -38.87
C ASP A 478 -5.15 4.45 -38.07
N TYR A 479 -4.57 3.46 -37.42
CA TYR A 479 -3.41 3.62 -36.55
C TYR A 479 -2.26 2.71 -36.95
N THR A 480 -1.04 3.12 -36.59
CA THR A 480 0.16 2.29 -36.65
C THR A 480 0.30 1.47 -35.36
N ASP A 481 0.83 0.25 -35.48
CA ASP A 481 1.13 -0.60 -34.34
C ASP A 481 2.31 -0.09 -33.52
N PRO A 482 2.41 -0.44 -32.21
CA PRO A 482 3.52 -0.05 -31.36
C PRO A 482 4.87 -0.43 -31.96
N GLY A 483 5.80 0.54 -31.93
CA GLY A 483 7.14 0.36 -32.46
C GLY A 483 7.26 0.55 -33.98
N GLN A 484 6.15 0.82 -34.67
CA GLN A 484 6.19 1.21 -36.08
C GLN A 484 6.33 2.74 -36.22
N PRO A 485 7.02 3.23 -37.25
CA PRO A 485 7.11 4.66 -37.49
C PRO A 485 5.74 5.27 -37.75
N THR A 486 5.47 6.43 -37.16
CA THR A 486 4.29 7.25 -37.44
C THR A 486 4.63 8.24 -38.54
N ASP A 487 3.78 8.38 -39.56
CA ASP A 487 3.99 9.30 -40.68
C ASP A 487 3.15 10.59 -40.58
N GLY A 488 2.44 10.77 -39.45
CA GLY A 488 1.58 11.93 -39.21
C GLY A 488 0.23 11.89 -39.97
N SER A 489 -0.01 10.91 -40.83
CA SER A 489 -1.30 10.71 -41.50
C SER A 489 -2.21 9.75 -40.74
N LYS A 490 -1.67 8.98 -39.79
CA LYS A 490 -2.35 7.99 -38.98
C LYS A 490 -2.11 8.25 -37.51
N ASP A 491 -3.01 7.72 -36.71
CA ASP A 491 -2.85 7.65 -35.27
C ASP A 491 -1.78 6.64 -34.84
N ALA A 492 -1.44 6.63 -33.55
CA ALA A 492 -0.47 5.68 -33.01
C ALA A 492 -1.08 4.84 -31.88
N ARG A 493 -1.15 3.54 -32.06
CA ARG A 493 -1.53 2.64 -30.96
C ARG A 493 -0.38 2.47 -29.97
N ILE A 494 -0.68 2.53 -28.70
CA ILE A 494 0.28 2.28 -27.61
C ILE A 494 -0.17 1.10 -26.76
N THR A 495 0.80 0.46 -26.10
CA THR A 495 0.51 -0.66 -25.19
C THR A 495 0.48 -0.24 -23.73
N GLY A 496 0.95 0.98 -23.42
CA GLY A 496 1.19 1.35 -22.02
C GLY A 496 2.28 0.49 -21.36
N GLY A 497 3.26 0.02 -22.11
CA GLY A 497 4.26 -0.93 -21.62
C GLY A 497 3.67 -2.31 -21.37
N SER A 498 3.56 -2.71 -20.11
CA SER A 498 2.92 -3.97 -19.70
C SER A 498 1.39 -3.93 -19.62
N GLY A 499 0.78 -2.84 -20.06
CA GLY A 499 -0.65 -2.55 -19.92
C GLY A 499 -0.98 -1.68 -18.69
N PRO A 500 -2.26 -1.29 -18.56
CA PRO A 500 -2.73 -0.45 -17.46
C PRO A 500 -2.68 -1.20 -16.13
N TYR A 501 -2.28 -0.49 -15.04
CA TYR A 501 -2.17 -1.08 -13.71
C TYR A 501 -3.23 -0.52 -12.74
N ALA A 502 -3.18 0.74 -12.31
CA ALA A 502 -4.29 1.38 -11.62
C ALA A 502 -5.37 1.77 -12.62
N VAL A 503 -6.61 1.89 -12.15
CA VAL A 503 -7.75 2.43 -12.92
C VAL A 503 -8.40 3.53 -12.10
N MET A 504 -8.54 4.73 -12.68
CA MET A 504 -8.90 5.95 -11.99
C MET A 504 -9.94 6.72 -12.81
N PRO A 505 -11.26 6.46 -12.63
CA PRO A 505 -12.29 7.23 -13.29
C PRO A 505 -12.30 8.68 -12.82
N HIS A 506 -12.26 9.60 -13.75
CA HIS A 506 -12.24 11.04 -13.46
C HIS A 506 -13.65 11.52 -13.07
N PRO A 507 -13.83 12.17 -11.90
CA PRO A 507 -15.16 12.45 -11.36
C PRO A 507 -15.93 13.53 -12.12
N LYS A 508 -15.25 14.39 -12.91
CA LYS A 508 -15.87 15.53 -13.59
C LYS A 508 -16.09 15.31 -15.11
N ASP A 509 -15.07 14.79 -15.80
CA ASP A 509 -15.11 14.66 -17.27
C ASP A 509 -15.41 13.24 -17.76
N GLY A 510 -15.48 12.27 -16.84
CA GLY A 510 -15.80 10.87 -17.14
C GLY A 510 -14.69 10.13 -17.88
N SER A 511 -13.53 10.74 -18.10
CA SER A 511 -12.38 10.04 -18.66
C SER A 511 -11.83 9.00 -17.66
N ILE A 512 -11.12 8.01 -18.19
CA ILE A 512 -10.56 6.94 -17.39
C ILE A 512 -9.04 7.04 -17.43
N TRP A 513 -8.43 7.17 -16.27
CA TRP A 513 -6.99 7.30 -16.14
C TRP A 513 -6.39 5.99 -15.67
N TYR A 514 -5.17 5.75 -16.08
CA TYR A 514 -4.40 4.55 -15.74
C TYR A 514 -2.96 4.93 -15.40
N THR A 515 -2.35 4.20 -14.48
CA THR A 515 -0.90 4.14 -14.40
C THR A 515 -0.39 3.10 -15.40
N VAL A 516 0.69 3.42 -16.12
CA VAL A 516 1.26 2.56 -17.16
C VAL A 516 2.78 2.47 -17.04
N GLY A 517 3.37 1.47 -17.69
CA GLY A 517 4.81 1.25 -17.65
C GLY A 517 5.33 0.72 -16.31
N VAL A 518 4.47 0.07 -15.52
CA VAL A 518 4.82 -0.47 -14.20
C VAL A 518 5.91 -1.53 -14.31
N PHE A 519 5.69 -2.54 -15.13
CA PHE A 519 6.61 -3.68 -15.27
C PHE A 519 7.64 -3.51 -16.42
N ALA A 520 7.28 -2.79 -17.46
CA ALA A 520 8.13 -2.54 -18.63
C ALA A 520 7.66 -1.30 -19.40
N GLY A 521 8.55 -0.77 -20.23
CA GLY A 521 8.28 0.41 -21.07
C GLY A 521 8.37 1.73 -20.31
N GLN A 522 7.90 2.80 -20.95
CA GLN A 522 7.90 4.14 -20.39
C GLN A 522 6.75 4.27 -19.36
N ALA A 523 7.10 4.71 -18.16
CA ALA A 523 6.13 4.91 -17.08
C ALA A 523 5.44 6.26 -17.20
N GLY A 524 4.19 6.32 -16.74
CA GLY A 524 3.43 7.56 -16.74
C GLY A 524 1.96 7.36 -16.40
N PHE A 525 1.17 8.39 -16.69
CA PHE A 525 -0.28 8.31 -16.67
C PHE A 525 -0.83 8.25 -18.10
N MET A 526 -1.85 7.45 -18.30
CA MET A 526 -2.59 7.35 -19.56
C MET A 526 -4.05 7.70 -19.31
N ARG A 527 -4.58 8.64 -20.07
CA ARG A 527 -5.99 9.02 -20.09
C ARG A 527 -6.68 8.35 -21.27
N PHE A 528 -7.82 7.76 -21.06
CA PHE A 528 -8.72 7.22 -22.09
C PHE A 528 -10.05 7.97 -22.06
N ASP A 529 -10.51 8.43 -23.21
CA ASP A 529 -11.79 9.09 -23.36
C ASP A 529 -12.84 8.07 -23.81
N PRO A 530 -13.86 7.76 -22.99
CA PRO A 530 -14.89 6.79 -23.34
C PRO A 530 -15.77 7.18 -24.54
N GLN A 531 -15.84 8.45 -24.92
CA GLN A 531 -16.66 8.94 -26.03
C GLN A 531 -15.92 8.82 -27.36
N THR A 532 -14.73 9.36 -27.44
CA THR A 532 -13.91 9.35 -28.66
C THR A 532 -13.12 8.06 -28.88
N LYS A 533 -12.89 7.28 -27.80
CA LYS A 533 -12.01 6.10 -27.73
C LYS A 533 -10.52 6.45 -27.95
N LEU A 534 -10.17 7.72 -27.88
CA LEU A 534 -8.80 8.20 -27.97
C LEU A 534 -8.12 8.18 -26.59
N SER A 535 -6.80 8.12 -26.62
CA SER A 535 -5.97 8.14 -25.42
C SER A 535 -4.99 9.30 -25.45
N GLU A 536 -4.55 9.73 -24.28
CA GLU A 536 -3.43 10.65 -24.07
C GLU A 536 -2.39 9.94 -23.17
N PHE A 537 -1.11 10.18 -23.38
CA PHE A 537 -0.06 9.61 -22.57
C PHE A 537 0.86 10.71 -22.03
N TYR A 538 1.13 10.66 -20.73
CA TYR A 538 1.98 11.60 -20.00
C TYR A 538 3.09 10.83 -19.29
N ALA A 539 4.29 10.92 -19.83
CA ALA A 539 5.45 10.22 -19.30
C ALA A 539 5.97 10.91 -18.03
N VAL A 540 6.30 10.13 -17.02
CA VAL A 540 6.92 10.66 -15.81
C VAL A 540 8.34 11.16 -16.12
N PRO A 541 8.67 12.42 -15.81
CA PRO A 541 10.01 12.95 -16.02
C PRO A 541 10.99 12.45 -14.94
N LYS A 542 12.28 12.63 -15.16
CA LYS A 542 13.29 12.39 -14.12
C LYS A 542 13.04 13.29 -12.89
N PRO A 543 13.25 12.77 -11.68
CA PRO A 543 13.93 11.52 -11.32
C PRO A 543 13.04 10.25 -11.36
N GLY A 544 11.80 10.34 -11.81
CA GLY A 544 10.89 9.22 -11.87
C GLY A 544 11.39 8.08 -12.77
N VAL A 545 11.12 6.84 -12.35
CA VAL A 545 11.53 5.62 -13.06
C VAL A 545 10.39 4.62 -13.24
N GLY A 546 9.29 4.73 -12.49
CA GLY A 546 8.15 3.84 -12.61
C GLY A 546 7.02 4.19 -11.64
N ILE A 547 5.80 4.33 -12.13
CA ILE A 547 4.60 4.57 -11.32
C ILE A 547 3.85 3.26 -11.16
N ARG A 548 3.48 2.88 -9.92
CA ARG A 548 2.72 1.66 -9.67
C ARG A 548 1.24 1.95 -9.44
N GLY A 549 0.79 1.95 -8.20
CA GLY A 549 -0.60 2.25 -7.86
C GLY A 549 -0.87 3.74 -7.85
N GLY A 550 -2.05 4.14 -8.25
CA GLY A 550 -2.44 5.54 -8.31
C GLY A 550 -3.93 5.75 -8.18
N ASP A 551 -4.29 7.00 -8.01
CA ASP A 551 -5.65 7.46 -7.87
C ASP A 551 -5.82 8.91 -8.34
N ILE A 552 -7.06 9.37 -8.49
CA ILE A 552 -7.37 10.72 -8.95
C ILE A 552 -8.21 11.45 -7.89
N ASP A 553 -7.91 12.73 -7.65
CA ASP A 553 -8.69 13.54 -6.72
C ASP A 553 -9.94 14.14 -7.37
N ALA A 554 -10.81 14.76 -6.57
CA ALA A 554 -12.03 15.39 -7.03
C ALA A 554 -11.77 16.61 -7.95
N ASN A 555 -10.55 17.11 -8.02
CA ASN A 555 -10.14 18.19 -8.91
C ASN A 555 -9.64 17.69 -10.27
N GLY A 556 -9.35 16.39 -10.37
CA GLY A 556 -8.83 15.75 -11.57
C GLY A 556 -7.30 15.67 -11.61
N VAL A 557 -6.65 15.89 -10.49
CA VAL A 557 -5.20 15.66 -10.36
C VAL A 557 -4.97 14.17 -10.14
N ALA A 558 -4.16 13.55 -10.98
CA ALA A 558 -3.75 12.17 -10.84
C ALA A 558 -2.56 12.07 -9.87
N TRP A 559 -2.62 11.10 -8.94
CA TRP A 559 -1.61 10.83 -7.93
C TRP A 559 -1.07 9.41 -8.08
N GLY A 560 0.21 9.19 -7.80
CA GLY A 560 0.80 7.86 -7.97
C GLY A 560 2.02 7.61 -7.10
N SER A 561 2.20 6.33 -6.74
CA SER A 561 3.39 5.82 -6.06
C SER A 561 4.52 5.62 -7.06
N GLU A 562 5.62 6.33 -6.88
CA GLU A 562 6.73 6.35 -7.83
C GLU A 562 7.97 5.64 -7.25
N SER A 563 8.65 4.86 -8.10
CA SER A 563 9.74 3.94 -7.70
C SER A 563 11.03 4.63 -7.25
N SER A 564 11.16 5.94 -7.49
CA SER A 564 12.31 6.73 -7.01
C SER A 564 12.17 7.21 -5.56
N GLY A 565 11.18 6.71 -4.82
CA GLY A 565 10.94 7.10 -3.42
C GLY A 565 10.14 8.39 -3.26
N HIS A 566 9.22 8.64 -4.20
CA HIS A 566 8.36 9.82 -4.22
C HIS A 566 6.89 9.44 -4.40
N LEU A 567 6.01 10.23 -3.79
CA LEU A 567 4.67 10.43 -4.26
C LEU A 567 4.70 11.44 -5.41
N VAL A 568 4.03 11.16 -6.51
CA VAL A 568 3.93 12.09 -7.63
C VAL A 568 2.49 12.53 -7.86
N SER A 569 2.32 13.76 -8.36
CA SER A 569 1.05 14.21 -8.90
C SER A 569 1.22 14.72 -10.32
N PHE A 570 0.15 14.63 -11.11
CA PHE A 570 0.05 15.17 -12.45
C PHE A 570 -1.28 15.92 -12.62
N ASP A 571 -1.18 17.19 -12.95
CA ASP A 571 -2.31 18.05 -13.22
C ASP A 571 -2.34 18.41 -14.72
N ARG A 572 -3.29 17.80 -15.45
CA ARG A 572 -3.47 18.03 -16.88
C ARG A 572 -3.90 19.47 -17.21
N SER A 573 -4.57 20.14 -16.30
CA SER A 573 -5.14 21.47 -16.52
C SER A 573 -4.10 22.57 -16.72
N VAL A 574 -2.87 22.33 -16.26
CA VAL A 574 -1.77 23.32 -16.37
C VAL A 574 -0.88 23.12 -17.61
N CYS A 575 -1.17 22.09 -18.44
CA CYS A 575 -0.44 21.84 -19.68
C CYS A 575 -0.52 23.04 -20.63
N LYS A 576 0.62 23.46 -21.18
CA LYS A 576 0.72 24.64 -22.07
C LYS A 576 0.72 24.30 -23.54
N GLY A 577 1.09 23.09 -23.87
CA GLY A 577 1.15 22.60 -25.24
C GLY A 577 -0.15 21.95 -25.70
N PRO A 578 -0.23 21.56 -26.99
CA PRO A 578 -1.34 20.75 -27.49
C PRO A 578 -1.32 19.37 -26.79
N LEU A 579 -2.52 18.87 -26.47
CA LEU A 579 -2.71 17.60 -25.76
C LEU A 579 -2.80 16.40 -26.71
N ASN A 580 -2.86 16.66 -28.01
CA ASN A 580 -2.86 15.69 -29.09
C ASN A 580 -2.03 16.20 -30.28
N GLY A 581 -1.94 15.40 -31.33
CA GLY A 581 -1.12 15.70 -32.50
C GLY A 581 0.31 15.13 -32.40
N PRO A 582 1.18 15.39 -33.39
CA PRO A 582 2.47 14.71 -33.56
C PRO A 582 3.45 14.84 -32.38
N ILE A 583 3.33 15.89 -31.58
CA ILE A 583 4.22 16.12 -30.43
C ILE A 583 3.67 15.57 -29.11
N ALA A 584 2.40 15.16 -29.07
CA ALA A 584 1.73 14.70 -27.86
C ALA A 584 1.98 13.20 -27.60
N THR A 585 3.26 12.82 -27.55
CA THR A 585 3.70 11.42 -27.43
C THR A 585 4.27 11.05 -26.05
N GLY A 586 4.05 11.90 -25.04
CA GLY A 586 4.42 11.62 -23.64
C GLY A 586 5.12 12.76 -22.91
N ASN A 587 6.03 13.47 -23.54
CA ASN A 587 6.87 14.51 -22.91
C ASN A 587 6.36 15.95 -23.13
N HIS A 588 5.11 16.11 -23.55
CA HIS A 588 4.55 17.39 -23.99
C HIS A 588 3.94 18.24 -22.85
N CYS A 589 3.92 17.73 -21.62
CA CYS A 589 3.42 18.47 -20.46
C CYS A 589 4.29 18.23 -19.20
N PRO A 590 5.56 18.64 -19.19
CA PRO A 590 6.42 18.47 -18.01
C PRO A 590 5.99 19.33 -16.80
N GLU A 591 5.33 20.46 -17.04
CA GLU A 591 4.84 21.38 -16.00
C GLU A 591 3.70 20.82 -15.15
N GLY A 592 3.01 19.79 -15.61
CA GLY A 592 1.95 19.11 -14.87
C GLY A 592 2.45 18.27 -13.69
N TRP A 593 3.73 17.94 -13.67
CA TRP A 593 4.29 17.00 -12.68
C TRP A 593 4.82 17.70 -11.45
N LYS A 594 4.57 17.06 -10.25
CA LYS A 594 5.18 17.41 -8.98
C LYS A 594 5.63 16.14 -8.26
N PHE A 595 6.76 16.25 -7.54
CA PHE A 595 7.37 15.17 -6.77
C PHE A 595 7.41 15.53 -5.29
N TYR A 596 7.02 14.60 -4.43
CA TYR A 596 7.02 14.75 -2.98
C TYR A 596 7.79 13.56 -2.39
N LYS A 597 8.97 13.84 -1.79
CA LYS A 597 9.81 12.79 -1.20
C LYS A 597 9.08 12.10 -0.06
N TYR A 598 9.05 10.76 -0.07
CA TYR A 598 8.57 9.97 1.05
C TYR A 598 9.48 10.10 2.29
N PRO A 599 8.94 9.90 3.52
CA PRO A 599 9.75 9.86 4.73
C PRO A 599 10.73 8.67 4.71
N GLY A 600 11.79 8.80 5.53
CA GLY A 600 12.79 7.77 5.68
C GLY A 600 14.10 8.07 4.93
N PRO A 601 15.14 7.23 5.17
CA PRO A 601 16.45 7.39 4.55
C PRO A 601 16.44 7.04 3.06
N GLY A 602 17.44 7.53 2.32
CA GLY A 602 17.79 7.08 0.98
C GLY A 602 18.84 5.97 1.01
N PHE A 603 19.06 5.31 -0.12
CA PHE A 603 20.26 4.50 -0.32
C PHE A 603 21.51 5.40 -0.35
N GLU A 604 22.67 4.83 -0.03
CA GLU A 604 23.95 5.54 -0.17
C GLU A 604 24.14 6.03 -1.62
N GLY A 605 24.39 7.33 -1.77
CA GLY A 605 24.49 8.01 -3.08
C GLY A 605 23.15 8.42 -3.70
N PHE A 606 22.03 8.24 -2.96
CA PHE A 606 20.67 8.62 -3.36
C PHE A 606 19.92 9.27 -2.19
N GLU A 607 20.59 10.12 -1.42
CA GLU A 607 20.04 10.74 -0.21
C GLU A 607 18.94 11.76 -0.52
N ASP A 608 18.85 12.24 -1.76
CA ASP A 608 17.75 13.06 -2.29
C ASP A 608 16.42 12.32 -2.40
N ARG A 609 16.45 10.99 -2.31
CA ARG A 609 15.31 10.07 -2.43
C ARG A 609 15.06 9.33 -1.13
N SER A 610 13.92 8.66 -1.02
CA SER A 610 13.65 7.68 0.04
C SER A 610 13.77 6.26 -0.51
N VAL A 611 14.11 5.30 0.35
CA VAL A 611 13.95 3.89 0.00
C VAL A 611 12.48 3.42 0.09
N GLU A 612 11.58 4.27 0.61
CA GLU A 612 10.17 3.92 0.69
C GLU A 612 9.62 3.56 -0.68
N ALA A 613 9.05 2.37 -0.77
CA ALA A 613 8.46 1.82 -1.97
C ALA A 613 6.96 1.61 -1.73
N SER A 614 6.21 2.68 -1.87
CA SER A 614 4.76 2.62 -1.80
C SER A 614 4.21 1.73 -2.90
N TYR A 615 3.28 0.84 -2.54
CA TYR A 615 2.63 -0.03 -3.50
C TYR A 615 1.47 0.66 -4.22
N TYR A 616 0.61 1.36 -3.45
CA TYR A 616 -0.58 2.02 -3.96
C TYR A 616 -0.76 3.39 -3.32
N THR A 617 -1.25 4.35 -4.10
CA THR A 617 -1.77 5.63 -3.62
C THR A 617 -3.29 5.65 -3.84
N TRP A 618 -4.03 5.97 -2.80
CA TRP A 618 -5.47 6.22 -2.79
C TRP A 618 -5.70 7.67 -2.37
N VAL A 619 -6.73 8.32 -2.88
CA VAL A 619 -7.05 9.70 -2.51
C VAL A 619 -8.33 9.74 -1.68
N ASP A 620 -8.25 10.27 -0.48
CA ASP A 620 -9.41 10.52 0.38
C ASP A 620 -10.21 11.72 -0.14
N GLN A 621 -11.13 11.48 -1.06
CA GLN A 621 -11.97 12.53 -1.64
C GLN A 621 -13.04 13.04 -0.65
N HIS A 622 -13.38 12.26 0.36
CA HIS A 622 -14.55 12.44 1.23
C HIS A 622 -14.21 12.73 2.69
N ASN A 623 -12.95 13.01 2.98
CA ASN A 623 -12.49 13.22 4.36
C ASN A 623 -12.82 12.04 5.29
N THR A 624 -12.66 10.82 4.81
CA THR A 624 -12.93 9.60 5.58
C THR A 624 -11.99 9.39 6.75
N LEU A 625 -10.77 9.98 6.67
CA LEU A 625 -9.77 9.89 7.73
C LEU A 625 -9.77 11.12 8.67
N GLY A 626 -10.46 12.21 8.33
CA GLY A 626 -10.48 13.43 9.13
C GLY A 626 -9.30 14.38 8.88
N LEU A 627 -8.47 14.11 7.86
CA LEU A 627 -7.34 14.98 7.49
C LEU A 627 -7.73 16.10 6.51
N GLY A 628 -8.91 16.03 5.91
CA GLY A 628 -9.40 16.91 4.86
C GLY A 628 -9.84 16.12 3.62
N GLU A 629 -10.43 16.81 2.67
CA GLU A 629 -10.80 16.23 1.37
C GLU A 629 -9.62 16.27 0.39
N ASN A 630 -9.59 15.32 -0.54
CA ASN A 630 -8.57 15.20 -1.59
C ASN A 630 -7.15 15.00 -1.04
N ILE A 631 -7.03 14.28 0.05
CA ILE A 631 -5.74 13.91 0.65
C ILE A 631 -5.22 12.63 0.02
N PRO A 632 -4.09 12.65 -0.72
CA PRO A 632 -3.45 11.43 -1.20
C PRO A 632 -2.79 10.70 -0.04
N ILE A 633 -3.07 9.40 0.05
CA ILE A 633 -2.56 8.49 1.09
C ILE A 633 -1.91 7.30 0.39
N SER A 634 -0.66 7.07 0.68
CA SER A 634 0.13 5.99 0.11
C SER A 634 0.40 4.89 1.14
N THR A 635 0.55 3.65 0.69
CA THR A 635 1.08 2.58 1.52
C THR A 635 2.55 2.88 1.83
N GLY A 636 2.87 3.15 3.08
CA GLY A 636 4.24 3.38 3.55
C GLY A 636 4.89 2.07 3.99
N ASN A 637 5.06 1.15 3.04
CA ASN A 637 5.37 -0.25 3.32
C ASN A 637 6.70 -0.47 4.03
N LEU A 638 7.71 0.33 3.74
CA LEU A 638 9.00 0.22 4.43
C LEU A 638 9.04 1.05 5.71
N ASN A 639 8.06 1.93 5.92
CA ASN A 639 7.88 2.68 7.17
C ASN A 639 6.85 2.05 8.12
N ASP A 640 6.38 0.83 7.85
CA ASP A 640 5.39 0.09 8.66
C ASP A 640 4.08 0.87 8.86
N GLY A 641 3.51 1.46 7.80
CA GLY A 641 2.28 2.24 7.96
C GLY A 641 1.76 2.84 6.66
N PHE A 642 1.08 3.98 6.78
CA PHE A 642 0.57 4.77 5.66
C PHE A 642 1.12 6.19 5.71
N VAL A 643 1.26 6.81 4.55
CA VAL A 643 1.80 8.18 4.41
C VAL A 643 0.78 9.05 3.71
N ALA A 644 0.23 10.02 4.42
CA ALA A 644 -0.67 11.03 3.86
C ALA A 644 0.10 12.30 3.53
N LEU A 645 -0.23 12.97 2.42
CA LEU A 645 0.30 14.28 2.09
C LEU A 645 -0.76 15.36 2.36
N LYS A 646 -0.55 16.17 3.38
CA LYS A 646 -1.44 17.27 3.76
C LYS A 646 -0.69 18.59 3.75
N ASN A 647 -1.13 19.56 2.95
CA ASN A 647 -0.50 20.87 2.83
C ASN A 647 1.03 20.83 2.58
N GLY A 648 1.48 19.90 1.73
CA GLY A 648 2.90 19.73 1.42
C GLY A 648 3.73 19.01 2.48
N LYS A 649 3.12 18.58 3.60
CA LYS A 649 3.76 17.84 4.68
C LYS A 649 3.31 16.39 4.68
N MET A 650 4.26 15.46 4.79
CA MET A 650 3.98 14.03 4.98
C MET A 650 3.61 13.76 6.44
N ILE A 651 2.53 12.99 6.64
CA ILE A 651 2.06 12.48 7.93
C ILE A 651 2.17 10.96 7.89
N LEU A 652 2.94 10.41 8.81
CA LEU A 652 3.24 8.98 8.84
C LEU A 652 2.40 8.27 9.91
N MET A 653 1.44 7.47 9.47
CA MET A 653 0.53 6.70 10.32
C MET A 653 1.07 5.28 10.49
N ARG A 654 1.90 5.08 11.51
CA ARG A 654 2.58 3.79 11.74
C ARG A 654 1.69 2.74 12.40
N ILE A 655 1.90 1.50 12.02
CA ILE A 655 1.31 0.30 12.60
C ILE A 655 2.44 -0.49 13.27
N PRO A 656 2.74 -0.20 14.54
CA PRO A 656 3.94 -0.73 15.20
C PRO A 656 3.81 -2.18 15.64
N TYR A 657 2.60 -2.79 15.55
CA TYR A 657 2.31 -4.17 15.91
C TYR A 657 1.28 -4.79 14.96
N SER A 658 1.57 -5.95 14.41
CA SER A 658 2.87 -6.65 14.43
C SER A 658 3.88 -5.91 13.54
N MET A 659 5.15 -5.88 13.99
CA MET A 659 6.24 -5.41 13.13
C MET A 659 6.27 -6.22 11.83
N GLY A 660 6.66 -5.56 10.74
CA GLY A 660 6.62 -6.15 9.42
C GLY A 660 5.29 -5.94 8.70
N PHE A 661 4.50 -4.93 9.11
CA PHE A 661 3.25 -4.58 8.42
C PHE A 661 3.53 -4.12 6.99
N TYR A 662 2.79 -4.72 6.04
CA TYR A 662 2.92 -4.44 4.62
C TYR A 662 1.54 -4.51 3.96
N ALA A 663 1.11 -3.43 3.32
CA ALA A 663 -0.19 -3.30 2.68
C ALA A 663 -0.06 -3.09 1.17
N LYS A 664 -1.03 -3.58 0.40
CA LYS A 664 -1.09 -3.38 -1.05
C LYS A 664 -2.23 -2.48 -1.48
N GLY A 665 -3.29 -2.41 -0.68
CA GLY A 665 -4.43 -1.53 -0.90
C GLY A 665 -4.93 -0.91 0.38
N LEU A 666 -5.78 0.07 0.24
CA LEU A 666 -6.43 0.80 1.32
C LEU A 666 -7.77 1.34 0.83
N ASP A 667 -8.73 1.45 1.75
CA ASP A 667 -10.08 1.88 1.44
C ASP A 667 -10.69 2.67 2.61
N GLY A 668 -11.33 3.80 2.32
CA GLY A 668 -11.93 4.66 3.32
C GLY A 668 -13.42 4.41 3.47
N ARG A 669 -13.93 4.39 4.74
CA ARG A 669 -15.35 4.22 5.01
C ARG A 669 -15.85 5.20 6.08
N ILE A 670 -17.08 5.67 5.90
CA ILE A 670 -17.84 6.46 6.87
C ILE A 670 -19.01 5.61 7.35
N ASP A 671 -18.90 5.14 8.58
CA ASP A 671 -19.95 4.34 9.23
C ASP A 671 -21.05 5.24 9.83
N ASP A 672 -20.67 6.38 10.42
CA ASP A 672 -21.58 7.39 10.95
C ASP A 672 -20.96 8.80 10.80
N PRO A 673 -21.49 9.65 9.93
CA PRO A 673 -20.97 11.00 9.74
C PRO A 673 -21.12 11.90 10.99
N ASN A 674 -22.01 11.54 11.93
CA ASN A 674 -22.26 12.32 13.14
C ASN A 674 -21.43 11.87 14.35
N ALA A 675 -20.78 10.71 14.27
CA ALA A 675 -19.96 10.18 15.37
C ALA A 675 -18.51 10.74 15.39
N GLY A 676 -18.24 11.79 14.60
CA GLY A 676 -16.93 12.40 14.51
C GLY A 676 -15.86 11.40 14.01
N TRP A 677 -14.69 11.39 14.64
CA TRP A 677 -13.60 10.51 14.28
C TRP A 677 -13.92 9.01 14.47
N LYS A 678 -14.81 8.66 15.41
CA LYS A 678 -15.22 7.28 15.69
C LYS A 678 -16.05 6.67 14.56
N GLY A 679 -16.81 7.51 13.84
CA GLY A 679 -17.68 7.08 12.75
C GLY A 679 -16.99 6.97 11.38
N ARG A 680 -15.68 7.05 11.30
CA ARG A 680 -14.92 7.05 10.03
C ARG A 680 -13.54 6.49 10.20
N GLY A 681 -12.92 6.07 9.10
CA GLY A 681 -11.53 5.61 9.10
C GLY A 681 -11.10 4.96 7.81
N LEU A 682 -9.82 4.62 7.79
CA LEU A 682 -9.15 3.94 6.69
C LEU A 682 -8.99 2.45 7.03
N TRP A 683 -9.35 1.60 6.10
CA TRP A 683 -9.23 0.16 6.21
C TRP A 683 -8.13 -0.39 5.30
N SER A 684 -7.41 -1.38 5.76
CA SER A 684 -6.41 -2.11 4.98
C SER A 684 -6.15 -3.50 5.56
N THR A 685 -5.34 -4.29 4.86
CA THR A 685 -4.88 -5.59 5.36
C THR A 685 -3.39 -5.77 5.13
N SER A 686 -2.75 -6.63 5.91
CA SER A 686 -1.39 -7.05 5.63
C SER A 686 -1.35 -7.86 4.33
N GLY A 687 -0.57 -7.38 3.36
CA GLY A 687 -0.50 -7.95 2.01
C GLY A 687 0.80 -8.66 1.67
N ASP A 688 1.69 -8.87 2.64
CA ASP A 688 2.93 -9.64 2.42
C ASP A 688 2.56 -11.09 2.08
N ARG A 689 3.17 -11.62 1.02
CA ARG A 689 2.92 -12.99 0.54
C ARG A 689 3.52 -14.05 1.44
N THR A 690 4.16 -13.65 2.51
CA THR A 690 4.76 -14.52 3.50
C THR A 690 4.39 -14.05 4.92
N PRO A 691 3.12 -14.17 5.33
CA PRO A 691 2.64 -13.61 6.60
C PRO A 691 3.40 -14.16 7.82
N TRP A 692 3.92 -15.37 7.74
CA TRP A 692 4.80 -15.96 8.76
C TRP A 692 6.16 -15.26 8.93
N LEU A 693 6.48 -14.30 8.06
CA LEU A 693 7.67 -13.45 8.19
C LEU A 693 7.43 -12.22 9.07
N MET A 694 6.19 -11.97 9.46
CA MET A 694 5.86 -10.91 10.43
C MET A 694 6.29 -11.31 11.83
N GLU A 695 6.27 -10.37 12.76
CA GLU A 695 6.44 -10.63 14.18
C GLU A 695 5.52 -11.77 14.65
N GLY A 696 6.06 -12.76 15.37
CA GLY A 696 5.36 -13.97 15.77
C GLY A 696 5.68 -15.20 14.91
N GLY A 697 6.36 -15.04 13.78
CA GLY A 697 6.88 -16.14 12.97
C GLY A 697 5.80 -17.00 12.32
N LYS A 698 6.01 -18.30 12.20
CA LYS A 698 5.16 -19.27 11.47
C LYS A 698 3.68 -19.28 11.87
N GLY A 699 3.33 -18.89 13.08
CA GLY A 699 1.94 -18.80 13.55
C GLY A 699 1.22 -17.50 13.19
N SER A 700 1.93 -16.50 12.68
CA SER A 700 1.36 -15.20 12.33
C SER A 700 0.32 -15.34 11.22
N ARG A 701 -0.77 -14.58 11.39
CA ARG A 701 -1.87 -14.51 10.41
C ARG A 701 -1.93 -13.12 9.79
N PRO A 702 -2.45 -12.98 8.56
CA PRO A 702 -2.82 -11.68 8.02
C PRO A 702 -3.74 -10.94 8.97
N ARG A 703 -3.66 -9.62 8.94
CA ARG A 703 -4.48 -8.73 9.79
C ARG A 703 -5.28 -7.76 8.94
N ALA A 704 -6.56 -7.61 9.27
CA ALA A 704 -7.32 -6.44 8.87
C ALA A 704 -6.97 -5.31 9.84
N VAL A 705 -6.83 -4.10 9.34
CA VAL A 705 -6.42 -2.92 10.13
C VAL A 705 -7.37 -1.77 9.84
N HIS A 706 -7.79 -1.09 10.91
CA HIS A 706 -8.56 0.14 10.87
C HIS A 706 -7.75 1.28 11.49
N ILE A 707 -7.58 2.36 10.75
CA ILE A 707 -6.86 3.55 11.19
C ILE A 707 -7.85 4.69 11.31
N GLN A 708 -7.84 5.36 12.45
CA GLN A 708 -8.64 6.54 12.76
C GLN A 708 -7.74 7.64 13.28
N ILE A 709 -8.12 8.89 13.05
CA ILE A 709 -7.40 10.05 13.59
C ILE A 709 -8.36 10.83 14.48
N ARG A 710 -8.03 10.89 15.76
CA ARG A 710 -8.77 11.64 16.77
C ARG A 710 -8.25 13.09 16.89
N PRO A 711 -9.02 14.02 17.49
CA PRO A 711 -8.62 15.43 17.59
C PRO A 711 -7.34 15.65 18.41
N ASP A 712 -7.13 14.86 19.44
CA ASP A 712 -5.94 14.89 20.30
C ASP A 712 -5.65 13.48 20.86
N PRO A 713 -4.44 13.22 21.41
CA PRO A 713 -4.04 11.89 21.88
C PRO A 713 -4.86 11.31 23.03
N LEU A 714 -5.71 12.07 23.69
CA LEU A 714 -6.56 11.63 24.81
C LEU A 714 -8.07 11.71 24.49
N ALA A 715 -8.43 12.14 23.26
CA ALA A 715 -9.83 12.22 22.87
C ALA A 715 -10.48 10.82 22.88
N ASN A 716 -11.67 10.76 23.53
CA ASN A 716 -12.54 9.59 23.55
C ASN A 716 -13.74 9.78 22.63
#